data_99ea088cc9eaccb9f3a5002fb45972bc
#
_entry.id   99ea088cc9eaccb9f3a5002fb45972bc
#
_cell.length_a   1.000
_cell.length_b   1.000
_cell.length_c   1.000
_cell.angle_alpha   90.00
_cell.angle_beta   90.00
_cell.angle_gamma   90.00
#
_symmetry.space_group_name_H-M   'P 1'
#
loop_
_entity.id
_entity.type
_entity.pdbx_description
1 polymer ?
#
loop_
_entity_poly.entity_id
_entity_poly.type
_entity_poly.pdbx_seq_one_letter_code
_entity_poly.pdbx_strand_id
1 'polypeptide(L)'
;VSKRISSALALVAIVAFGACPPAFPQAGSADTFSAVDAVLQEAVDHGSIPGAVLVVGHAGKVVHRKAFGSRALVPDLEAMTPDTIFDLASLTKPFTAMCVMRLVERGQVRLNDPVARYLPEFARNGKQEITVRQLLTHFSGLPADLDLKTPWHGYSQALQLAYEVEPVIPPGSRFLYSDINYIVLGELVARVSGVPLDRYATEHIFRPLKMETTRFNPPAEWRPRIAPTARDEHGTLLRGVVDDPSARRMGGVAGHAGLFSTADDLARFAQALLDRDGSLLSAAAIEKMTTPQQPVDSTVLRGLGWDIDSPLSTNRGELLPVGSFGHSGFTGTSIWIDPVTQTYIILLSNAIHPSGTNNAIVSLRARVANTVAACLSLHVSEKEEQRWVAITGYNETLAGARRLQDRNGTVLTGIDVLQSRAFALLRHGRNSVRVGLLTNQTGVDSQGRRTIDVLARAPGVSLVAIFSPEHGAAGTLDTTEIGNTRDAATGIPVYSVYGATSAQRRPPMEVLKKLDAVVIDLQDAGVPFFSYEVTLGYFLEAAAQAGIEVFVLDRPNPITGSFVQGPVVTHEPASFKGYFPLPVRHGMTMGELASLFNSERAIHARLTVVAMEGWQRGDWYDATGLAWINPSPNLRSLSEATLYPGVALVEGTNVSVGRGTDTPFEVVGAPWADARQLADHLNRRQIAGVRFVPVRFTPVSGAYTGQLCGGVNLLITRRNVLDSPELGIELAAALQQLYPKDFKIDRMNDILGNQAVFDAIVRGEDPRRIAEEWREPLEAFERLRQKYLLY
;
A
#
# COMPACT_ATOMS: atom_id res chain seq x y z
N VAL A 1 35.10 -55.63 29.84
CA VAL A 1 35.00 -55.77 31.30
C VAL A 1 33.84 -54.85 31.75
N SER A 2 32.82 -55.52 32.18
CA SER A 2 31.53 -55.03 32.70
C SER A 2 31.68 -54.12 33.95
N LYS A 3 30.82 -53.10 34.07
CA LYS A 3 30.12 -52.83 35.33
C LYS A 3 28.83 -52.08 35.12
N ARG A 4 27.71 -52.72 35.47
CA ARG A 4 26.38 -52.16 35.66
C ARG A 4 26.39 -51.21 36.87
N ILE A 5 25.67 -50.11 36.77
CA ILE A 5 25.18 -49.37 37.94
C ILE A 5 23.70 -49.12 37.73
N SER A 6 22.92 -49.67 38.66
CA SER A 6 21.48 -49.49 38.77
C SER A 6 21.18 -48.11 39.34
N SER A 7 20.23 -47.40 38.78
CA SER A 7 19.67 -46.19 39.39
C SER A 7 18.18 -46.38 39.61
N ALA A 8 17.78 -46.21 40.86
CA ALA A 8 16.43 -46.34 41.35
C ALA A 8 15.48 -45.25 40.78
N LEU A 9 14.34 -45.66 40.27
CA LEU A 9 13.22 -44.75 39.93
C LEU A 9 12.53 -44.34 41.25
N ALA A 10 12.54 -43.06 41.54
CA ALA A 10 11.63 -42.48 42.52
C ALA A 10 10.36 -42.02 41.79
N LEU A 11 9.26 -42.70 42.11
CA LEU A 11 7.89 -42.38 41.59
C LEU A 11 7.37 -41.17 42.39
N VAL A 12 7.32 -39.98 41.74
CA VAL A 12 6.60 -38.83 42.29
C VAL A 12 5.20 -38.85 41.69
N ALA A 13 4.21 -39.17 42.50
CA ALA A 13 2.80 -39.07 42.15
C ALA A 13 2.39 -37.57 42.09
N ILE A 14 2.24 -37.03 40.91
CA ILE A 14 1.60 -35.74 40.71
C ILE A 14 0.09 -35.97 40.66
N VAL A 15 -0.59 -35.55 41.71
CA VAL A 15 -2.06 -35.44 41.73
C VAL A 15 -2.45 -34.26 40.85
N ALA A 16 -2.85 -34.54 39.62
CA ALA A 16 -3.43 -33.54 38.72
C ALA A 16 -4.86 -33.23 39.20
N PHE A 17 -5.04 -32.09 39.84
CA PHE A 17 -6.38 -31.48 39.94
C PHE A 17 -6.80 -31.05 38.56
N GLY A 18 -7.62 -31.86 37.92
CA GLY A 18 -8.31 -31.51 36.69
C GLY A 18 -9.30 -30.37 36.94
N ALA A 19 -8.86 -29.14 36.69
CA ALA A 19 -9.80 -28.05 36.46
C ALA A 19 -10.47 -28.30 35.12
N CYS A 20 -11.70 -28.82 35.16
CA CYS A 20 -12.59 -28.86 34.01
C CYS A 20 -12.83 -27.41 33.56
N PRO A 21 -12.53 -27.00 32.32
CA PRO A 21 -12.97 -25.70 31.85
C PRO A 21 -14.50 -25.68 31.92
N PRO A 22 -15.11 -24.52 32.24
CA PRO A 22 -16.55 -24.41 32.26
C PRO A 22 -17.08 -24.79 30.86
N ALA A 23 -17.94 -25.82 30.82
CA ALA A 23 -18.66 -26.19 29.64
C ALA A 23 -19.50 -24.97 29.20
N PHE A 24 -19.18 -24.40 28.05
CA PHE A 24 -20.08 -23.45 27.40
C PHE A 24 -21.39 -24.19 27.13
N PRO A 25 -22.55 -23.62 27.42
CA PRO A 25 -23.81 -24.29 27.17
C PRO A 25 -23.90 -24.54 25.65
N GLN A 26 -24.13 -25.81 25.27
CA GLN A 26 -24.56 -26.16 23.92
C GLN A 26 -25.87 -25.41 23.66
N ALA A 27 -25.84 -24.51 22.67
CA ALA A 27 -26.97 -23.70 22.25
C ALA A 27 -28.16 -24.58 21.89
N GLY A 28 -29.21 -24.54 22.69
CA GLY A 28 -30.52 -25.04 22.35
C GLY A 28 -31.10 -24.19 21.22
N SER A 29 -31.68 -24.83 20.21
CA SER A 29 -31.99 -24.30 18.89
C SER A 29 -33.03 -23.16 18.79
N ALA A 30 -33.54 -22.60 19.86
CA ALA A 30 -34.55 -21.52 19.82
C ALA A 30 -34.04 -20.13 20.19
N ASP A 31 -32.82 -20.01 20.78
CA ASP A 31 -32.32 -18.77 21.37
C ASP A 31 -31.08 -18.19 20.65
N THR A 32 -30.52 -18.90 19.68
CA THR A 32 -29.25 -18.55 19.02
C THR A 32 -29.27 -17.17 18.34
N PHE A 33 -30.40 -16.74 17.80
CA PHE A 33 -30.54 -15.47 17.06
C PHE A 33 -31.26 -14.38 17.84
N SER A 34 -31.55 -14.56 19.13
CA SER A 34 -32.23 -13.56 19.94
C SER A 34 -31.52 -12.22 19.98
N ALA A 35 -30.18 -12.23 19.96
CA ALA A 35 -29.38 -11.00 19.94
C ALA A 35 -29.54 -10.20 18.64
N VAL A 36 -29.58 -10.86 17.48
CA VAL A 36 -29.79 -10.17 16.20
C VAL A 36 -31.24 -9.71 16.05
N ASP A 37 -32.18 -10.50 16.56
CA ASP A 37 -33.59 -10.10 16.62
C ASP A 37 -33.77 -8.81 17.45
N ALA A 38 -33.11 -8.72 18.60
CA ALA A 38 -33.11 -7.52 19.43
C ALA A 38 -32.52 -6.29 18.69
N VAL A 39 -31.44 -6.45 17.95
CA VAL A 39 -30.84 -5.38 17.13
C VAL A 39 -31.83 -4.84 16.09
N LEU A 40 -32.57 -5.71 15.41
CA LEU A 40 -33.53 -5.29 14.40
C LEU A 40 -34.81 -4.74 15.01
N GLN A 41 -35.28 -5.31 16.11
CA GLN A 41 -36.43 -4.79 16.81
C GLN A 41 -36.14 -3.40 17.40
N GLU A 42 -34.99 -3.19 18.01
CA GLU A 42 -34.54 -1.87 18.48
C GLU A 42 -34.55 -0.81 17.35
N ALA A 43 -34.02 -1.19 16.15
CA ALA A 43 -34.01 -0.29 15.01
C ALA A 43 -35.42 0.10 14.52
N VAL A 44 -36.38 -0.81 14.60
CA VAL A 44 -37.80 -0.56 14.29
C VAL A 44 -38.43 0.30 15.37
N ASP A 45 -38.27 -0.04 16.64
CA ASP A 45 -38.88 0.67 17.79
C ASP A 45 -38.39 2.12 17.88
N HIS A 46 -37.13 2.39 17.51
CA HIS A 46 -36.59 3.75 17.44
C HIS A 46 -36.93 4.47 16.11
N GLY A 47 -37.69 3.85 15.21
CA GLY A 47 -38.03 4.44 13.90
C GLY A 47 -36.83 4.63 12.97
N SER A 48 -35.71 3.92 13.21
CA SER A 48 -34.51 3.96 12.36
C SER A 48 -34.77 3.31 11.01
N ILE A 49 -35.64 2.33 10.94
CA ILE A 49 -36.18 1.71 9.72
C ILE A 49 -37.67 1.41 9.89
N PRO A 50 -38.48 1.40 8.81
CA PRO A 50 -39.87 0.99 8.88
C PRO A 50 -40.01 -0.48 9.29
N GLY A 51 -39.18 -1.34 8.72
CA GLY A 51 -39.17 -2.77 8.95
C GLY A 51 -38.12 -3.45 8.09
N ALA A 52 -37.93 -4.75 8.30
CA ALA A 52 -36.96 -5.55 7.55
C ALA A 52 -37.37 -7.03 7.49
N VAL A 53 -36.79 -7.73 6.54
CA VAL A 53 -36.72 -9.19 6.51
C VAL A 53 -35.28 -9.61 6.57
N LEU A 54 -34.94 -10.44 7.58
CA LEU A 54 -33.62 -11.06 7.72
C LEU A 54 -33.68 -12.52 7.37
N VAL A 55 -32.77 -12.97 6.50
CA VAL A 55 -32.51 -14.40 6.23
C VAL A 55 -31.02 -14.66 6.42
N VAL A 56 -30.69 -15.66 7.23
CA VAL A 56 -29.33 -16.13 7.43
C VAL A 56 -29.25 -17.59 6.99
N GLY A 57 -28.31 -17.87 6.09
CA GLY A 57 -27.93 -19.22 5.71
C GLY A 57 -26.59 -19.62 6.28
N HIS A 58 -26.45 -20.87 6.71
CA HIS A 58 -25.19 -21.41 7.21
C HIS A 58 -25.13 -22.92 6.94
N ALA A 59 -23.97 -23.39 6.46
CA ALA A 59 -23.73 -24.81 6.17
C ALA A 59 -24.83 -25.46 5.32
N GLY A 60 -25.26 -24.76 4.24
CA GLY A 60 -26.25 -25.26 3.28
C GLY A 60 -27.70 -25.21 3.76
N LYS A 61 -28.02 -24.55 4.86
CA LYS A 61 -29.36 -24.42 5.43
C LYS A 61 -29.73 -23.00 5.77
N VAL A 62 -30.99 -22.63 5.61
CA VAL A 62 -31.51 -21.39 6.22
C VAL A 62 -31.66 -21.64 7.72
N VAL A 63 -30.87 -20.95 8.54
CA VAL A 63 -30.84 -21.11 9.99
C VAL A 63 -31.63 -20.03 10.73
N HIS A 64 -31.91 -18.90 10.07
CA HIS A 64 -32.79 -17.85 10.58
C HIS A 64 -33.58 -17.20 9.46
N ARG A 65 -34.90 -16.93 9.70
CA ARG A 65 -35.80 -16.27 8.75
C ARG A 65 -36.88 -15.56 9.52
N LYS A 66 -36.87 -14.22 9.53
CA LYS A 66 -37.83 -13.42 10.32
C LYS A 66 -38.09 -12.06 9.70
N ALA A 67 -39.31 -11.55 9.89
CA ALA A 67 -39.74 -10.22 9.51
C ALA A 67 -39.92 -9.35 10.76
N PHE A 68 -39.61 -8.06 10.65
CA PHE A 68 -39.66 -7.07 11.72
C PHE A 68 -40.39 -5.83 11.23
N GLY A 69 -41.20 -5.19 12.10
CA GLY A 69 -41.83 -3.93 11.84
C GLY A 69 -42.87 -3.91 10.73
N SER A 70 -42.87 -2.83 9.95
CA SER A 70 -43.89 -2.54 8.96
C SER A 70 -43.36 -2.50 7.54
N ARG A 71 -44.11 -3.09 6.58
CA ARG A 71 -43.84 -3.01 5.15
C ARG A 71 -44.15 -1.61 4.60
N ALA A 72 -45.23 -0.98 5.10
CA ALA A 72 -45.62 0.40 4.78
C ALA A 72 -45.99 1.17 6.05
N LEU A 73 -45.64 2.46 6.10
CA LEU A 73 -46.04 3.41 7.13
C LEU A 73 -47.14 4.31 6.60
N VAL A 74 -47.18 4.53 5.30
CA VAL A 74 -48.17 5.38 4.62
C VAL A 74 -48.60 4.71 3.30
N PRO A 75 -49.90 4.93 2.82
CA PRO A 75 -50.94 5.71 3.53
C PRO A 75 -51.45 4.99 4.76
N ASP A 76 -51.40 3.62 4.77
CA ASP A 76 -51.85 2.80 5.89
C ASP A 76 -50.67 2.00 6.44
N LEU A 77 -50.76 1.68 7.73
CA LEU A 77 -49.75 0.82 8.38
C LEU A 77 -49.97 -0.63 7.96
N GLU A 78 -48.94 -1.20 7.29
CA GLU A 78 -48.96 -2.60 6.87
C GLU A 78 -47.81 -3.37 7.52
N ALA A 79 -48.13 -4.53 8.15
CA ALA A 79 -47.10 -5.37 8.78
C ALA A 79 -46.11 -5.93 7.74
N MET A 80 -44.84 -6.00 8.10
CA MET A 80 -43.84 -6.71 7.31
C MET A 80 -44.08 -8.22 7.35
N THR A 81 -43.97 -8.87 6.22
CA THR A 81 -44.08 -10.34 6.11
C THR A 81 -42.81 -10.92 5.48
N PRO A 82 -42.44 -12.18 5.80
CA PRO A 82 -41.27 -12.81 5.24
C PRO A 82 -41.25 -12.94 3.71
N ASP A 83 -42.42 -12.90 3.08
CA ASP A 83 -42.60 -12.96 1.63
C ASP A 83 -42.76 -11.58 0.98
N THR A 84 -42.44 -10.53 1.71
CA THR A 84 -42.46 -9.15 1.19
C THR A 84 -41.44 -9.02 0.05
N ILE A 85 -41.87 -8.35 -1.01
CA ILE A 85 -41.05 -8.08 -2.21
C ILE A 85 -40.46 -6.69 -2.08
N PHE A 86 -39.15 -6.57 -2.34
CA PHE A 86 -38.42 -5.32 -2.23
C PHE A 86 -37.83 -4.86 -3.58
N ASP A 87 -37.80 -3.55 -3.80
CA ASP A 87 -36.94 -2.96 -4.81
C ASP A 87 -35.48 -3.14 -4.37
N LEU A 88 -34.71 -3.88 -5.13
CA LEU A 88 -33.33 -4.25 -4.81
C LEU A 88 -32.34 -3.11 -5.06
N ALA A 89 -32.72 -2.06 -5.80
CA ALA A 89 -31.84 -0.99 -6.22
C ALA A 89 -30.50 -1.53 -6.80
N SER A 90 -29.37 -1.08 -6.29
CA SER A 90 -28.03 -1.51 -6.77
C SER A 90 -27.73 -3.00 -6.57
N LEU A 91 -28.49 -3.75 -5.79
CA LEU A 91 -28.39 -5.22 -5.80
C LEU A 91 -28.74 -5.85 -7.15
N THR A 92 -29.25 -5.07 -8.10
CA THR A 92 -29.43 -5.48 -9.51
C THR A 92 -28.07 -5.74 -10.19
N LYS A 93 -27.02 -5.01 -9.80
CA LYS A 93 -25.68 -5.08 -10.43
C LYS A 93 -25.03 -6.47 -10.39
N PRO A 94 -25.00 -7.20 -9.27
CA PRO A 94 -24.55 -8.59 -9.25
C PRO A 94 -25.23 -9.50 -10.30
N PHE A 95 -26.51 -9.33 -10.52
CA PHE A 95 -27.25 -10.11 -11.53
C PHE A 95 -26.86 -9.72 -12.97
N THR A 96 -26.68 -8.44 -13.23
CA THR A 96 -26.15 -7.96 -14.52
C THR A 96 -24.74 -8.48 -14.76
N ALA A 97 -23.86 -8.41 -13.74
CA ALA A 97 -22.51 -8.98 -13.81
C ALA A 97 -22.54 -10.50 -14.07
N MET A 98 -23.46 -11.23 -13.45
CA MET A 98 -23.68 -12.65 -13.69
C MET A 98 -24.05 -12.93 -15.15
N CYS A 99 -24.93 -12.11 -15.75
CA CYS A 99 -25.26 -12.21 -17.17
C CYS A 99 -24.03 -11.99 -18.05
N VAL A 100 -23.19 -10.99 -17.75
CA VAL A 100 -21.92 -10.76 -18.47
C VAL A 100 -20.98 -11.96 -18.33
N MET A 101 -20.81 -12.47 -17.10
CA MET A 101 -19.92 -13.60 -16.86
C MET A 101 -20.38 -14.88 -17.57
N ARG A 102 -21.67 -15.05 -17.77
CA ARG A 102 -22.21 -16.14 -18.58
C ARG A 102 -21.83 -16.03 -20.06
N LEU A 103 -21.80 -14.80 -20.60
CA LEU A 103 -21.27 -14.53 -21.94
C LEU A 103 -19.75 -14.75 -22.00
N VAL A 104 -19.03 -14.41 -20.93
CA VAL A 104 -17.59 -14.68 -20.81
C VAL A 104 -17.32 -16.18 -20.82
N GLU A 105 -18.05 -16.96 -20.04
CA GLU A 105 -17.94 -18.43 -19.98
C GLU A 105 -18.18 -19.09 -21.34
N ARG A 106 -19.08 -18.53 -22.14
CA ARG A 106 -19.37 -18.98 -23.51
C ARG A 106 -18.37 -18.47 -24.56
N GLY A 107 -17.34 -17.71 -24.15
CA GLY A 107 -16.36 -17.14 -25.04
C GLY A 107 -16.88 -15.99 -25.96
N GLN A 108 -18.09 -15.50 -25.69
CA GLN A 108 -18.70 -14.41 -26.46
C GLN A 108 -18.22 -13.02 -26.05
N VAL A 109 -17.75 -12.88 -24.80
CA VAL A 109 -17.16 -11.66 -24.21
C VAL A 109 -15.83 -11.98 -23.56
N ARG A 110 -14.85 -11.08 -23.66
CA ARG A 110 -13.58 -11.19 -22.93
C ARG A 110 -13.44 -10.00 -21.98
N LEU A 111 -13.06 -10.24 -20.75
CA LEU A 111 -12.96 -9.22 -19.70
C LEU A 111 -11.99 -8.07 -20.04
N ASN A 112 -10.91 -8.38 -20.76
CA ASN A 112 -9.87 -7.42 -21.13
C ASN A 112 -10.12 -6.76 -22.50
N ASP A 113 -11.17 -7.15 -23.21
CA ASP A 113 -11.51 -6.47 -24.46
C ASP A 113 -12.09 -5.08 -24.15
N PRO A 114 -11.78 -4.07 -24.97
CA PRO A 114 -12.49 -2.81 -24.92
C PRO A 114 -13.99 -3.02 -25.14
N VAL A 115 -14.81 -2.30 -24.38
CA VAL A 115 -16.28 -2.33 -24.53
C VAL A 115 -16.68 -1.93 -25.96
N ALA A 116 -15.94 -1.01 -26.56
CA ALA A 116 -16.12 -0.54 -27.92
C ALA A 116 -16.08 -1.66 -28.98
N ARG A 117 -15.49 -2.81 -28.69
CA ARG A 117 -15.52 -3.99 -29.55
C ARG A 117 -16.94 -4.56 -29.71
N TYR A 118 -17.74 -4.48 -28.67
CA TYR A 118 -19.12 -4.99 -28.63
C TYR A 118 -20.15 -3.89 -28.85
N LEU A 119 -19.82 -2.67 -28.43
CA LEU A 119 -20.62 -1.46 -28.54
C LEU A 119 -19.78 -0.35 -29.19
N PRO A 120 -19.64 -0.30 -30.52
CA PRO A 120 -18.78 0.69 -31.19
C PRO A 120 -19.14 2.14 -30.87
N GLU A 121 -20.41 2.40 -30.58
CA GLU A 121 -20.92 3.72 -30.21
C GLU A 121 -20.32 4.23 -28.89
N PHE A 122 -19.88 3.34 -28.03
CA PHE A 122 -19.25 3.66 -26.73
C PHE A 122 -17.84 4.27 -26.89
N ALA A 123 -17.17 4.07 -28.03
CA ALA A 123 -15.78 4.51 -28.23
C ALA A 123 -15.54 6.04 -28.17
N ARG A 124 -16.60 6.85 -28.08
CA ARG A 124 -16.53 8.31 -28.11
C ARG A 124 -15.90 8.86 -26.83
N ASN A 125 -15.36 10.08 -26.92
CA ASN A 125 -14.96 10.91 -25.79
C ASN A 125 -13.97 10.21 -24.83
N GLY A 126 -12.91 9.61 -25.38
CA GLY A 126 -11.83 9.00 -24.59
C GLY A 126 -12.13 7.62 -23.99
N LYS A 127 -13.22 6.95 -24.42
CA LYS A 127 -13.65 5.64 -23.86
C LYS A 127 -13.22 4.42 -24.68
N GLN A 128 -12.49 4.62 -25.79
CA GLN A 128 -12.15 3.54 -26.73
C GLN A 128 -11.42 2.35 -26.09
N GLU A 129 -10.64 2.59 -25.06
CA GLU A 129 -9.82 1.56 -24.36
C GLU A 129 -10.45 1.06 -23.05
N ILE A 130 -11.61 1.58 -22.64
CA ILE A 130 -12.27 1.12 -21.42
C ILE A 130 -12.71 -0.34 -21.60
N THR A 131 -12.22 -1.22 -20.73
CA THR A 131 -12.47 -2.66 -20.80
C THR A 131 -13.76 -3.06 -20.06
N VAL A 132 -14.30 -4.23 -20.43
CA VAL A 132 -15.43 -4.86 -19.73
C VAL A 132 -15.10 -5.05 -18.24
N ARG A 133 -13.86 -5.44 -17.89
CA ARG A 133 -13.39 -5.57 -16.50
C ARG A 133 -13.49 -4.25 -15.76
N GLN A 134 -13.06 -3.13 -16.35
CA GLN A 134 -13.11 -1.82 -15.71
C GLN A 134 -14.54 -1.36 -15.44
N LEU A 135 -15.50 -1.67 -16.30
CA LEU A 135 -16.92 -1.42 -16.00
C LEU A 135 -17.40 -2.26 -14.81
N LEU A 136 -17.14 -3.59 -14.83
CA LEU A 136 -17.59 -4.52 -13.78
C LEU A 136 -17.01 -4.20 -12.38
N THR A 137 -15.84 -3.58 -12.34
CA THR A 137 -15.12 -3.26 -11.09
C THR A 137 -15.22 -1.79 -10.67
N HIS A 138 -15.90 -0.93 -11.45
CA HIS A 138 -15.99 0.52 -11.24
C HIS A 138 -14.64 1.26 -11.34
N PHE A 139 -13.76 0.82 -12.24
CA PHE A 139 -12.49 1.46 -12.58
C PHE A 139 -12.49 2.09 -13.98
N SER A 140 -13.67 2.36 -14.55
CA SER A 140 -13.80 3.01 -15.86
C SER A 140 -13.50 4.50 -15.86
N GLY A 141 -13.56 5.14 -14.71
CA GLY A 141 -13.46 6.61 -14.58
C GLY A 141 -14.72 7.38 -14.99
N LEU A 142 -15.81 6.72 -15.33
CA LEU A 142 -17.07 7.35 -15.72
C LEU A 142 -17.75 8.04 -14.52
N PRO A 143 -18.53 9.13 -14.75
CA PRO A 143 -19.33 9.77 -13.70
C PRO A 143 -20.24 8.79 -12.96
N ALA A 144 -20.70 9.20 -11.77
CA ALA A 144 -21.55 8.34 -10.91
C ALA A 144 -22.85 7.93 -11.59
N ASP A 145 -23.54 8.85 -12.26
CA ASP A 145 -24.83 8.62 -12.94
C ASP A 145 -25.00 9.56 -14.12
N LEU A 146 -26.05 9.35 -14.91
CA LEU A 146 -26.49 10.23 -15.99
C LEU A 146 -27.00 11.55 -15.43
N ASP A 147 -26.88 12.62 -16.21
CA ASP A 147 -27.43 13.93 -15.81
C ASP A 147 -28.97 13.89 -15.80
N LEU A 148 -29.54 14.01 -14.62
CA LEU A 148 -30.99 14.05 -14.41
C LEU A 148 -31.60 15.46 -14.51
N LYS A 149 -30.76 16.51 -14.58
CA LYS A 149 -31.22 17.91 -14.70
C LYS A 149 -31.81 18.18 -16.08
N THR A 150 -31.23 17.61 -17.09
CA THR A 150 -31.73 17.67 -18.44
C THR A 150 -32.86 16.63 -18.65
N PRO A 151 -34.04 17.00 -19.14
CA PRO A 151 -35.10 16.05 -19.42
C PRO A 151 -34.71 15.03 -20.51
N TRP A 152 -34.84 13.77 -20.21
CA TRP A 152 -34.73 12.67 -21.17
C TRP A 152 -35.62 11.50 -20.75
N HIS A 153 -36.02 10.67 -21.71
CA HIS A 153 -36.92 9.52 -21.48
C HIS A 153 -36.61 8.37 -22.43
N GLY A 154 -36.72 7.18 -21.90
CA GLY A 154 -36.59 5.94 -22.66
C GLY A 154 -35.17 5.41 -22.73
N TYR A 155 -35.08 4.12 -22.94
CA TYR A 155 -33.82 3.35 -22.94
C TYR A 155 -32.79 3.88 -23.94
N SER A 156 -33.25 4.19 -25.18
CA SER A 156 -32.35 4.67 -26.26
C SER A 156 -31.69 6.01 -25.96
N GLN A 157 -32.41 6.96 -25.32
CA GLN A 157 -31.82 8.23 -24.92
C GLN A 157 -30.83 8.07 -23.79
N ALA A 158 -31.13 7.22 -22.82
CA ALA A 158 -30.18 6.90 -21.75
C ALA A 158 -28.85 6.34 -22.30
N LEU A 159 -28.90 5.44 -23.28
CA LEU A 159 -27.70 4.91 -23.93
C LEU A 159 -26.93 5.98 -24.71
N GLN A 160 -27.61 6.87 -25.41
CA GLN A 160 -26.96 7.98 -26.11
C GLN A 160 -26.18 8.85 -25.11
N LEU A 161 -26.81 9.22 -24.00
CA LEU A 161 -26.14 9.97 -22.94
C LEU A 161 -24.95 9.19 -22.35
N ALA A 162 -25.10 7.89 -22.08
CA ALA A 162 -24.00 7.05 -21.59
C ALA A 162 -22.83 6.95 -22.60
N TYR A 163 -23.12 7.05 -23.91
CA TYR A 163 -22.11 7.07 -24.95
C TYR A 163 -21.46 8.46 -25.13
N GLU A 164 -22.11 9.52 -24.68
CA GLU A 164 -21.62 10.89 -24.80
C GLU A 164 -20.83 11.39 -23.60
N VAL A 165 -21.01 10.79 -22.41
CA VAL A 165 -20.24 11.19 -21.23
C VAL A 165 -18.74 10.98 -21.42
N GLU A 166 -17.95 11.83 -20.80
CA GLU A 166 -16.49 11.72 -20.71
C GLU A 166 -16.08 11.09 -19.38
N PRO A 167 -15.01 10.30 -19.33
CA PRO A 167 -14.40 9.91 -18.05
C PRO A 167 -13.95 11.15 -17.27
N VAL A 168 -14.34 11.26 -16.01
CA VAL A 168 -13.94 12.36 -15.12
C VAL A 168 -12.61 12.13 -14.44
N ILE A 169 -12.09 10.90 -14.52
CA ILE A 169 -10.74 10.49 -14.11
C ILE A 169 -10.20 9.48 -15.13
N PRO A 170 -8.87 9.33 -15.27
CA PRO A 170 -8.31 8.34 -16.19
C PRO A 170 -8.80 6.92 -15.90
N PRO A 171 -9.25 6.17 -16.94
CA PRO A 171 -9.65 4.78 -16.79
C PRO A 171 -8.54 3.92 -16.16
N GLY A 172 -8.90 3.08 -15.19
CA GLY A 172 -7.97 2.22 -14.45
C GLY A 172 -7.25 2.88 -13.29
N SER A 173 -7.32 4.21 -13.13
CA SER A 173 -6.52 4.94 -12.13
C SER A 173 -7.02 4.78 -10.70
N ARG A 174 -8.33 4.83 -10.47
CA ARG A 174 -8.92 4.68 -9.14
C ARG A 174 -10.37 4.24 -9.20
N PHE A 175 -10.85 3.72 -8.07
CA PHE A 175 -12.24 3.35 -7.89
C PHE A 175 -13.15 4.58 -7.92
N LEU A 176 -14.17 4.53 -8.80
CA LEU A 176 -15.25 5.52 -8.86
C LEU A 176 -16.55 4.77 -9.17
N TYR A 177 -17.39 4.62 -8.14
CA TYR A 177 -18.68 3.95 -8.31
C TYR A 177 -19.53 4.68 -9.35
N SER A 178 -20.03 3.94 -10.35
CA SER A 178 -20.75 4.52 -11.48
C SER A 178 -21.89 3.59 -11.93
N ASP A 179 -23.09 4.13 -11.96
CA ASP A 179 -24.27 3.46 -12.47
C ASP A 179 -24.21 3.34 -14.01
N ILE A 180 -23.57 4.30 -14.67
CA ILE A 180 -23.34 4.29 -16.13
C ILE A 180 -22.62 3.00 -16.57
N ASN A 181 -21.68 2.52 -15.76
CA ASN A 181 -21.00 1.26 -16.05
C ASN A 181 -21.99 0.12 -16.28
N TYR A 182 -22.98 0.02 -15.41
CA TYR A 182 -23.96 -1.06 -15.44
C TYR A 182 -25.10 -0.83 -16.43
N ILE A 183 -25.42 0.44 -16.73
CA ILE A 183 -26.29 0.77 -17.89
C ILE A 183 -25.65 0.21 -19.17
N VAL A 184 -24.37 0.49 -19.39
CA VAL A 184 -23.61 0.00 -20.55
C VAL A 184 -23.46 -1.54 -20.54
N LEU A 185 -23.21 -2.15 -19.38
CA LEU A 185 -23.15 -3.62 -19.26
C LEU A 185 -24.47 -4.29 -19.54
N GLY A 186 -25.60 -3.67 -19.16
CA GLY A 186 -26.93 -4.16 -19.52
C GLY A 186 -27.15 -4.19 -21.02
N GLU A 187 -26.77 -3.13 -21.74
CA GLU A 187 -26.79 -3.08 -23.21
C GLU A 187 -25.82 -4.09 -23.84
N LEU A 188 -24.62 -4.25 -23.27
CA LEU A 188 -23.66 -5.26 -23.75
C LEU A 188 -24.27 -6.66 -23.70
N VAL A 189 -24.98 -7.02 -22.63
CA VAL A 189 -25.70 -8.30 -22.53
C VAL A 189 -26.74 -8.41 -23.66
N ALA A 190 -27.56 -7.39 -23.83
CA ALA A 190 -28.61 -7.40 -24.86
C ALA A 190 -28.03 -7.50 -26.29
N ARG A 191 -26.98 -6.73 -26.56
CA ARG A 191 -26.33 -6.66 -27.89
C ARG A 191 -25.63 -7.97 -28.28
N VAL A 192 -24.89 -8.55 -27.33
CA VAL A 192 -24.10 -9.78 -27.59
C VAL A 192 -25.01 -11.02 -27.62
N SER A 193 -25.99 -11.09 -26.75
CA SER A 193 -26.91 -12.26 -26.68
C SER A 193 -28.05 -12.19 -27.69
N GLY A 194 -28.40 -11.01 -28.20
CA GLY A 194 -29.59 -10.77 -29.00
C GLY A 194 -30.92 -10.81 -28.18
N VAL A 195 -30.83 -10.84 -26.84
CA VAL A 195 -31.98 -10.96 -25.93
C VAL A 195 -31.94 -9.81 -24.91
N PRO A 196 -33.03 -9.07 -24.67
CA PRO A 196 -33.09 -8.04 -23.63
C PRO A 196 -32.68 -8.55 -22.26
N LEU A 197 -32.03 -7.67 -21.45
CA LEU A 197 -31.44 -8.02 -20.16
C LEU A 197 -32.41 -8.75 -19.21
N ASP A 198 -33.64 -8.26 -19.11
CA ASP A 198 -34.68 -8.86 -18.24
C ASP A 198 -35.03 -10.30 -18.63
N ARG A 199 -35.14 -10.57 -19.92
CA ARG A 199 -35.39 -11.93 -20.45
C ARG A 199 -34.14 -12.80 -20.26
N TYR A 200 -32.94 -12.26 -20.57
CA TYR A 200 -31.70 -13.00 -20.42
C TYR A 200 -31.48 -13.44 -18.98
N ALA A 201 -31.68 -12.54 -18.02
CA ALA A 201 -31.57 -12.83 -16.59
C ALA A 201 -32.65 -13.87 -16.15
N THR A 202 -33.88 -13.71 -16.63
CA THR A 202 -34.96 -14.64 -16.32
C THR A 202 -34.66 -16.06 -16.81
N GLU A 203 -34.18 -16.21 -18.03
CA GLU A 203 -33.92 -17.53 -18.64
C GLU A 203 -32.69 -18.21 -18.06
N HIS A 204 -31.68 -17.44 -17.69
CA HIS A 204 -30.38 -17.97 -17.34
C HIS A 204 -30.04 -17.90 -15.85
N ILE A 205 -30.77 -17.15 -15.03
CA ILE A 205 -30.56 -17.05 -13.59
C ILE A 205 -31.84 -17.37 -12.82
N PHE A 206 -32.94 -16.64 -13.03
CA PHE A 206 -34.10 -16.74 -12.15
C PHE A 206 -34.84 -18.08 -12.29
N ARG A 207 -35.08 -18.51 -13.52
CA ARG A 207 -35.78 -19.80 -13.79
C ARG A 207 -34.97 -21.03 -13.33
N PRO A 208 -33.66 -21.15 -13.64
CA PRO A 208 -32.83 -22.26 -13.12
C PRO A 208 -32.81 -22.37 -11.60
N LEU A 209 -32.80 -21.22 -10.90
CA LEU A 209 -32.81 -21.18 -9.43
C LEU A 209 -34.20 -21.17 -8.80
N LYS A 210 -35.26 -21.26 -9.60
CA LYS A 210 -36.63 -21.16 -9.14
C LYS A 210 -36.93 -19.90 -8.33
N MET A 211 -36.35 -18.76 -8.74
CA MET A 211 -36.57 -17.42 -8.18
C MET A 211 -37.86 -16.83 -8.76
N GLU A 212 -39.01 -17.38 -8.32
CA GLU A 212 -40.31 -17.11 -8.95
C GLU A 212 -40.84 -15.71 -8.68
N THR A 213 -40.34 -15.04 -7.63
CA THR A 213 -40.73 -13.69 -7.23
C THR A 213 -39.65 -12.65 -7.54
N THR A 214 -38.71 -12.97 -8.44
CA THR A 214 -37.63 -12.09 -8.87
C THR A 214 -37.81 -11.65 -10.31
N ARG A 215 -37.97 -10.34 -10.55
CA ARG A 215 -38.12 -9.80 -11.91
C ARG A 215 -38.00 -8.27 -11.98
N PHE A 216 -37.74 -7.76 -13.15
CA PHE A 216 -37.99 -6.37 -13.49
C PHE A 216 -39.47 -6.11 -13.71
N ASN A 217 -39.93 -4.88 -13.46
CA ASN A 217 -41.32 -4.49 -13.70
C ASN A 217 -42.33 -5.51 -13.14
N PRO A 218 -42.46 -5.66 -11.82
CA PRO A 218 -43.39 -6.62 -11.25
C PRO A 218 -44.85 -6.35 -11.65
N PRO A 219 -45.65 -7.38 -11.84
CA PRO A 219 -47.02 -7.20 -12.29
C PRO A 219 -47.88 -6.56 -11.18
N ALA A 220 -48.96 -5.88 -11.59
CA ALA A 220 -49.80 -5.10 -10.70
C ALA A 220 -50.41 -5.90 -9.55
N GLU A 221 -50.72 -7.19 -9.76
CA GLU A 221 -51.24 -8.09 -8.72
C GLU A 221 -50.22 -8.38 -7.59
N TRP A 222 -48.92 -8.11 -7.77
CA TRP A 222 -47.92 -8.24 -6.70
C TRP A 222 -47.87 -7.00 -5.80
N ARG A 223 -48.45 -5.87 -6.21
CA ARG A 223 -48.38 -4.59 -5.48
C ARG A 223 -48.72 -4.70 -3.99
N PRO A 224 -49.71 -5.50 -3.54
CA PRO A 224 -50.01 -5.64 -2.10
C PRO A 224 -48.87 -6.27 -1.29
N ARG A 225 -47.97 -7.04 -1.95
CA ARG A 225 -46.80 -7.67 -1.30
C ARG A 225 -45.52 -6.83 -1.42
N ILE A 226 -45.52 -5.79 -2.24
CA ILE A 226 -44.32 -4.97 -2.45
C ILE A 226 -44.21 -3.92 -1.37
N ALA A 227 -43.01 -3.78 -0.76
CA ALA A 227 -42.71 -2.71 0.12
C ALA A 227 -42.57 -1.39 -0.67
N PRO A 228 -43.30 -0.31 -0.33
CA PRO A 228 -43.10 0.98 -0.97
C PRO A 228 -41.74 1.57 -0.59
N THR A 229 -41.20 2.41 -1.48
CA THR A 229 -39.94 3.15 -1.25
C THR A 229 -40.21 4.63 -0.96
N ALA A 230 -39.62 5.54 -1.70
CA ALA A 230 -39.82 6.98 -1.51
C ALA A 230 -41.02 7.54 -2.31
N ARG A 231 -41.12 8.86 -2.35
CA ARG A 231 -42.01 9.56 -3.27
C ARG A 231 -41.19 10.08 -4.44
N ASP A 232 -41.79 10.01 -5.63
CA ASP A 232 -41.20 10.61 -6.84
C ASP A 232 -41.23 12.15 -6.80
N GLU A 233 -40.71 12.78 -7.84
CA GLU A 233 -40.67 14.23 -8.06
C GLU A 233 -42.07 14.88 -8.10
N HIS A 234 -43.13 14.08 -8.25
CA HIS A 234 -44.53 14.52 -8.24
C HIS A 234 -45.25 14.22 -6.93
N GLY A 235 -44.56 13.68 -5.93
CA GLY A 235 -45.11 13.31 -4.61
C GLY A 235 -45.83 11.96 -4.63
N THR A 236 -45.81 11.18 -5.70
CA THR A 236 -46.43 9.85 -5.79
C THR A 236 -45.59 8.83 -5.07
N LEU A 237 -46.20 8.03 -4.20
CA LEU A 237 -45.51 6.96 -3.49
C LEU A 237 -45.11 5.82 -4.47
N LEU A 238 -43.86 5.51 -4.57
CA LEU A 238 -43.33 4.46 -5.42
C LEU A 238 -43.56 3.08 -4.78
N ARG A 239 -44.36 2.25 -5.44
CA ARG A 239 -44.66 0.89 -5.01
C ARG A 239 -44.85 -0.02 -6.23
N GLY A 240 -43.90 -0.93 -6.49
CA GLY A 240 -43.85 -1.74 -7.69
C GLY A 240 -43.34 -1.01 -8.93
N VAL A 241 -42.85 0.22 -8.73
CA VAL A 241 -42.12 1.04 -9.69
C VAL A 241 -40.74 1.26 -9.11
N VAL A 242 -39.68 1.16 -9.91
CA VAL A 242 -38.31 1.29 -9.45
C VAL A 242 -38.04 2.67 -8.85
N ASP A 243 -37.36 2.71 -7.72
CA ASP A 243 -37.01 3.91 -6.98
C ASP A 243 -35.97 4.75 -7.72
N ASP A 244 -34.96 4.09 -8.30
CA ASP A 244 -33.90 4.76 -9.03
C ASP A 244 -34.44 5.60 -10.20
N PRO A 245 -34.15 6.92 -10.24
CA PRO A 245 -34.72 7.81 -11.24
C PRO A 245 -34.23 7.52 -12.66
N SER A 246 -32.97 7.15 -12.83
CA SER A 246 -32.39 6.81 -14.14
C SER A 246 -33.02 5.55 -14.69
N ALA A 247 -33.10 4.49 -13.87
CA ALA A 247 -33.75 3.24 -14.24
C ALA A 247 -35.27 3.44 -14.53
N ARG A 248 -35.95 4.28 -13.72
CA ARG A 248 -37.35 4.62 -13.95
C ARG A 248 -37.56 5.33 -15.30
N ARG A 249 -36.71 6.33 -15.65
CA ARG A 249 -36.75 6.99 -16.95
C ARG A 249 -36.42 6.03 -18.10
N MET A 250 -35.62 4.98 -17.87
CA MET A 250 -35.32 3.93 -18.85
C MET A 250 -36.47 2.92 -19.06
N GLY A 251 -37.55 3.02 -18.29
CA GLY A 251 -38.68 2.09 -18.37
C GLY A 251 -38.61 0.91 -17.39
N GLY A 252 -37.83 1.01 -16.35
CA GLY A 252 -37.76 0.05 -15.25
C GLY A 252 -36.83 -1.15 -15.46
N VAL A 253 -36.18 -1.27 -16.63
CA VAL A 253 -35.20 -2.32 -16.92
C VAL A 253 -33.85 -1.65 -17.19
N ALA A 254 -32.94 -1.72 -16.24
CA ALA A 254 -31.61 -1.19 -16.37
C ALA A 254 -30.58 -2.10 -15.68
N GLY A 255 -29.34 -2.08 -16.16
CA GLY A 255 -28.31 -2.97 -15.63
C GLY A 255 -27.87 -2.62 -14.20
N HIS A 256 -28.10 -1.38 -13.75
CA HIS A 256 -27.69 -0.88 -12.44
C HIS A 256 -28.79 -0.97 -11.36
N ALA A 257 -30.07 -0.96 -11.75
CA ALA A 257 -31.24 -0.99 -10.85
C ALA A 257 -32.51 -1.49 -11.57
N GLY A 258 -33.60 -1.72 -10.81
CA GLY A 258 -34.92 -2.08 -11.34
C GLY A 258 -35.36 -3.50 -11.04
N LEU A 259 -34.51 -4.32 -10.42
CA LEU A 259 -34.88 -5.67 -10.04
C LEU A 259 -35.67 -5.67 -8.71
N PHE A 260 -36.76 -6.43 -8.65
CA PHE A 260 -37.54 -6.70 -7.45
C PHE A 260 -37.36 -8.14 -7.02
N SER A 261 -37.30 -8.44 -5.72
CA SER A 261 -37.13 -9.80 -5.21
C SER A 261 -37.60 -9.94 -3.75
N THR A 262 -37.64 -11.18 -3.29
CA THR A 262 -37.81 -11.57 -1.88
C THR A 262 -36.52 -12.08 -1.28
N ALA A 263 -36.43 -12.10 0.07
CA ALA A 263 -35.28 -12.67 0.76
C ALA A 263 -35.08 -14.16 0.48
N ASP A 264 -36.18 -14.91 0.29
CA ASP A 264 -36.15 -16.35 -0.05
C ASP A 264 -35.51 -16.61 -1.43
N ASP A 265 -35.84 -15.78 -2.44
CA ASP A 265 -35.24 -15.92 -3.77
C ASP A 265 -33.75 -15.55 -3.74
N LEU A 266 -33.38 -14.50 -3.00
CA LEU A 266 -31.97 -14.15 -2.80
C LEU A 266 -31.20 -15.23 -2.02
N ALA A 267 -31.87 -15.97 -1.10
CA ALA A 267 -31.26 -17.08 -0.40
C ALA A 267 -30.88 -18.22 -1.36
N ARG A 268 -31.77 -18.52 -2.34
CA ARG A 268 -31.47 -19.49 -3.41
C ARG A 268 -30.28 -19.07 -4.26
N PHE A 269 -30.20 -17.77 -4.59
CA PHE A 269 -29.07 -17.21 -5.33
C PHE A 269 -27.77 -17.27 -4.54
N ALA A 270 -27.80 -16.88 -3.25
CA ALA A 270 -26.64 -16.94 -2.37
C ALA A 270 -26.13 -18.39 -2.18
N GLN A 271 -27.08 -19.35 -1.99
CA GLN A 271 -26.71 -20.74 -1.82
C GLN A 271 -26.08 -21.32 -3.09
N ALA A 272 -26.59 -21.01 -4.27
CA ALA A 272 -26.02 -21.48 -5.53
C ALA A 272 -24.58 -20.92 -5.77
N LEU A 273 -24.29 -19.70 -5.28
CA LEU A 273 -22.93 -19.15 -5.29
C LEU A 273 -21.98 -19.87 -4.33
N LEU A 274 -22.49 -20.37 -3.20
CA LEU A 274 -21.71 -21.18 -2.26
C LEU A 274 -21.51 -22.61 -2.76
N ASP A 275 -22.53 -23.23 -3.31
CA ASP A 275 -22.51 -24.62 -3.78
C ASP A 275 -21.58 -24.82 -4.99
N ARG A 276 -21.50 -23.81 -5.88
CA ARG A 276 -20.67 -23.86 -7.10
C ARG A 276 -20.88 -25.11 -7.95
N ASP A 277 -22.11 -25.59 -8.00
CA ASP A 277 -22.50 -26.85 -8.64
C ASP A 277 -22.68 -26.80 -10.16
N GLY A 278 -22.43 -25.63 -10.75
CA GLY A 278 -22.59 -25.38 -12.19
C GLY A 278 -23.98 -24.95 -12.60
N SER A 279 -24.96 -24.88 -11.70
CA SER A 279 -26.33 -24.44 -12.01
C SER A 279 -26.43 -23.01 -12.53
N LEU A 280 -25.56 -22.12 -12.02
CA LEU A 280 -25.44 -20.73 -12.45
C LEU A 280 -24.29 -20.53 -13.46
N LEU A 281 -23.08 -20.78 -13.01
CA LEU A 281 -21.80 -20.68 -13.71
C LEU A 281 -20.89 -21.80 -13.22
N SER A 282 -19.84 -22.12 -13.97
CA SER A 282 -18.80 -23.01 -13.49
C SER A 282 -18.14 -22.48 -12.21
N ALA A 283 -17.63 -23.38 -11.38
CA ALA A 283 -16.89 -23.01 -10.16
C ALA A 283 -15.76 -22.01 -10.46
N ALA A 284 -15.05 -22.19 -11.58
CA ALA A 284 -13.99 -21.28 -12.01
C ALA A 284 -14.50 -19.86 -12.34
N ALA A 285 -15.67 -19.75 -12.97
CA ALA A 285 -16.28 -18.47 -13.28
C ALA A 285 -16.78 -17.75 -12.02
N ILE A 286 -17.38 -18.48 -11.07
CA ILE A 286 -17.79 -17.94 -9.77
C ILE A 286 -16.56 -17.47 -8.98
N GLU A 287 -15.49 -18.27 -8.91
CA GLU A 287 -14.25 -17.87 -8.24
C GLU A 287 -13.66 -16.61 -8.87
N LYS A 288 -13.58 -16.55 -10.20
CA LYS A 288 -13.13 -15.37 -10.94
C LYS A 288 -13.96 -14.13 -10.62
N MET A 289 -15.28 -14.30 -10.48
CA MET A 289 -16.21 -13.22 -10.21
C MET A 289 -16.12 -12.69 -8.78
N THR A 290 -15.84 -13.54 -7.80
CA THR A 290 -15.88 -13.24 -6.36
C THR A 290 -14.50 -13.03 -5.73
N THR A 291 -13.44 -13.05 -6.53
CA THR A 291 -12.06 -12.71 -6.10
C THR A 291 -11.64 -11.33 -6.64
N PRO A 292 -10.60 -10.72 -6.05
CA PRO A 292 -10.13 -9.38 -6.46
C PRO A 292 -9.79 -9.28 -7.95
N GLN A 293 -10.37 -8.31 -8.65
CA GLN A 293 -10.22 -8.08 -10.09
C GLN A 293 -9.88 -6.63 -10.46
N GLN A 294 -9.70 -5.75 -9.47
CA GLN A 294 -9.29 -4.36 -9.64
C GLN A 294 -7.84 -4.26 -10.16
N PRO A 295 -7.38 -3.09 -10.60
CA PRO A 295 -5.97 -2.86 -10.89
C PRO A 295 -5.06 -3.24 -9.71
N VAL A 296 -3.88 -3.79 -10.01
CA VAL A 296 -2.97 -4.41 -9.03
C VAL A 296 -2.50 -3.42 -7.94
N ASP A 297 -2.43 -2.15 -8.29
CA ASP A 297 -2.01 -1.06 -7.39
C ASP A 297 -3.16 -0.40 -6.61
N SER A 298 -4.38 -0.92 -6.73
CA SER A 298 -5.53 -0.41 -6.00
C SER A 298 -5.69 -1.07 -4.64
N THR A 299 -5.96 -0.24 -3.62
CA THR A 299 -6.27 -0.68 -2.25
C THR A 299 -7.73 -1.06 -2.07
N VAL A 300 -8.60 -0.74 -3.03
CA VAL A 300 -10.02 -1.08 -3.03
C VAL A 300 -10.19 -2.44 -3.69
N LEU A 301 -10.66 -3.44 -2.93
CA LEU A 301 -10.88 -4.79 -3.45
C LEU A 301 -12.28 -4.93 -4.03
N ARG A 302 -12.34 -5.20 -5.32
CA ARG A 302 -13.58 -5.44 -6.07
C ARG A 302 -13.51 -6.74 -6.83
N GLY A 303 -14.57 -7.55 -6.69
CA GLY A 303 -14.88 -8.62 -7.63
C GLY A 303 -15.63 -8.09 -8.86
N LEU A 304 -16.01 -8.97 -9.78
CA LEU A 304 -16.81 -8.61 -10.95
C LEU A 304 -18.28 -8.50 -10.52
N GLY A 305 -18.71 -7.28 -10.23
CA GLY A 305 -20.05 -6.99 -9.69
C GLY A 305 -20.20 -7.11 -8.19
N TRP A 306 -19.11 -7.35 -7.45
CA TRP A 306 -19.13 -7.56 -6.01
C TRP A 306 -18.19 -6.62 -5.26
N ASP A 307 -18.63 -6.21 -4.08
CA ASP A 307 -17.75 -5.64 -3.06
C ASP A 307 -17.01 -6.76 -2.33
N ILE A 308 -15.73 -6.55 -2.04
CA ILE A 308 -14.91 -7.43 -1.20
C ILE A 308 -14.38 -6.62 -0.02
N ASP A 309 -13.61 -5.57 -0.30
CA ASP A 309 -13.13 -4.60 0.67
C ASP A 309 -13.00 -3.22 0.03
N SER A 310 -14.00 -2.40 0.24
CA SER A 310 -14.12 -1.05 -0.33
C SER A 310 -14.82 -0.13 0.67
N PRO A 311 -14.85 1.19 0.44
CA PRO A 311 -15.64 2.10 1.27
C PRO A 311 -17.14 1.78 1.32
N LEU A 312 -17.63 0.90 0.43
CA LEU A 312 -19.02 0.46 0.38
C LEU A 312 -19.27 -0.88 1.08
N SER A 313 -18.24 -1.56 1.59
CA SER A 313 -18.33 -2.88 2.22
C SER A 313 -18.77 -2.86 3.69
N THR A 314 -19.40 -1.80 4.15
CA THR A 314 -19.86 -1.64 5.54
C THR A 314 -20.83 -2.73 5.99
N ASN A 315 -21.57 -3.33 5.07
CA ASN A 315 -22.51 -4.42 5.33
C ASN A 315 -21.83 -5.77 5.62
N ARG A 316 -20.49 -5.89 5.48
CA ARG A 316 -19.69 -7.01 5.97
C ARG A 316 -19.61 -7.03 7.50
N GLY A 317 -19.60 -5.86 8.14
CA GLY A 317 -19.18 -5.72 9.53
C GLY A 317 -17.68 -6.00 9.71
N GLU A 318 -17.26 -6.19 10.95
CA GLU A 318 -15.84 -6.40 11.31
C GLU A 318 -15.48 -7.87 11.58
N LEU A 319 -16.48 -8.74 11.78
CA LEU A 319 -16.25 -10.14 12.16
C LEU A 319 -16.27 -11.12 10.99
N LEU A 320 -16.81 -10.73 9.84
CA LEU A 320 -16.71 -11.54 8.62
C LEU A 320 -15.37 -11.26 7.92
N PRO A 321 -14.68 -12.31 7.40
CA PRO A 321 -13.34 -12.16 6.85
C PRO A 321 -13.32 -11.34 5.56
N VAL A 322 -12.20 -10.66 5.30
CA VAL A 322 -11.90 -10.13 3.96
C VAL A 322 -11.75 -11.31 3.02
N GLY A 323 -12.52 -11.30 1.92
CA GLY A 323 -12.65 -12.44 0.99
C GLY A 323 -14.02 -13.02 0.96
N SER A 324 -14.84 -12.73 1.96
CA SER A 324 -16.27 -12.69 1.80
C SER A 324 -16.62 -11.50 0.88
N PHE A 325 -17.76 -11.57 0.24
CA PHE A 325 -18.19 -10.60 -0.77
C PHE A 325 -19.67 -10.29 -0.65
N GLY A 326 -20.08 -9.15 -1.13
CA GLY A 326 -21.48 -8.76 -1.07
C GLY A 326 -21.81 -7.54 -1.90
N HIS A 327 -22.99 -7.00 -1.71
CA HIS A 327 -23.43 -5.75 -2.29
C HIS A 327 -24.58 -5.16 -1.46
N SER A 328 -24.80 -3.86 -1.59
CA SER A 328 -25.92 -3.16 -0.96
C SER A 328 -26.76 -2.40 -1.98
N GLY A 329 -28.04 -2.16 -1.64
CA GLY A 329 -28.96 -1.33 -2.40
C GLY A 329 -29.33 -0.06 -1.63
N PHE A 330 -29.54 1.04 -2.37
CA PHE A 330 -29.89 2.34 -1.81
C PHE A 330 -31.19 2.30 -0.98
N THR A 331 -32.17 1.53 -1.41
CA THR A 331 -33.47 1.36 -0.75
C THR A 331 -33.40 0.78 0.65
N GLY A 332 -32.27 0.15 1.03
CA GLY A 332 -32.07 -0.46 2.34
C GLY A 332 -31.72 -1.95 2.27
N THR A 333 -31.63 -2.50 1.08
CA THR A 333 -31.35 -3.93 0.81
C THR A 333 -29.86 -4.25 0.88
N SER A 334 -29.51 -5.47 1.29
CA SER A 334 -28.12 -5.96 1.27
C SER A 334 -28.04 -7.47 1.26
N ILE A 335 -26.97 -7.98 0.66
CA ILE A 335 -26.53 -9.37 0.71
C ILE A 335 -25.05 -9.43 1.01
N TRP A 336 -24.62 -10.33 1.90
CA TRP A 336 -23.23 -10.64 2.14
C TRP A 336 -23.03 -12.14 2.21
N ILE A 337 -21.99 -12.67 1.56
CA ILE A 337 -21.75 -14.11 1.36
C ILE A 337 -20.31 -14.41 1.74
N ASP A 338 -20.12 -15.36 2.64
CA ASP A 338 -18.82 -15.85 3.03
C ASP A 338 -18.64 -17.32 2.61
N PRO A 339 -17.82 -17.58 1.58
CA PRO A 339 -17.58 -18.94 1.11
C PRO A 339 -16.74 -19.78 2.08
N VAL A 340 -16.00 -19.16 3.00
CA VAL A 340 -15.17 -19.88 3.97
C VAL A 340 -16.02 -20.50 5.05
N THR A 341 -16.87 -19.72 5.69
CA THR A 341 -17.78 -20.22 6.75
C THR A 341 -19.08 -20.78 6.19
N GLN A 342 -19.25 -20.80 4.85
CA GLN A 342 -20.48 -21.24 4.18
C GLN A 342 -21.71 -20.49 4.71
N THR A 343 -21.57 -19.16 4.86
CA THR A 343 -22.58 -18.30 5.47
C THR A 343 -23.03 -17.23 4.49
N TYR A 344 -24.32 -16.91 4.49
CA TYR A 344 -24.83 -15.70 3.85
C TYR A 344 -25.82 -14.97 4.76
N ILE A 345 -25.82 -13.64 4.63
CA ILE A 345 -26.69 -12.72 5.37
C ILE A 345 -27.45 -11.88 4.35
N ILE A 346 -28.76 -11.96 4.36
CA ILE A 346 -29.66 -11.18 3.51
C ILE A 346 -30.53 -10.32 4.42
N LEU A 347 -30.33 -9.00 4.36
CA LEU A 347 -31.15 -8.02 5.06
C LEU A 347 -31.86 -7.17 4.01
N LEU A 348 -33.18 -7.31 3.90
CA LEU A 348 -34.01 -6.51 3.03
C LEU A 348 -34.87 -5.55 3.86
N SER A 349 -34.69 -4.27 3.60
CA SER A 349 -35.49 -3.18 4.20
C SER A 349 -35.85 -2.17 3.12
N ASN A 350 -36.95 -1.48 3.30
CA ASN A 350 -37.30 -0.26 2.58
C ASN A 350 -36.96 0.97 3.42
N ALA A 351 -35.71 1.05 3.88
CA ALA A 351 -35.26 2.03 4.86
C ALA A 351 -35.48 3.50 4.45
N ILE A 352 -35.59 3.80 3.15
CA ILE A 352 -35.84 5.12 2.62
C ILE A 352 -37.33 5.52 2.65
N HIS A 353 -38.21 4.60 3.04
CA HIS A 353 -39.68 4.87 3.11
C HIS A 353 -40.01 5.65 4.40
N PRO A 354 -40.86 6.69 4.31
CA PRO A 354 -41.37 7.35 3.11
C PRO A 354 -40.57 8.58 2.68
N SER A 355 -39.47 8.93 3.37
CA SER A 355 -38.77 10.22 3.26
C SER A 355 -37.77 10.31 2.11
N GLY A 356 -37.34 9.20 1.55
CA GLY A 356 -36.33 9.14 0.47
C GLY A 356 -34.87 9.11 0.92
N THR A 357 -34.56 9.25 2.22
CA THR A 357 -33.19 9.19 2.75
C THR A 357 -33.13 8.43 4.07
N ASN A 358 -32.07 7.66 4.28
CA ASN A 358 -31.81 7.01 5.55
C ASN A 358 -30.35 6.59 5.68
N ASN A 359 -29.58 7.25 6.53
CA ASN A 359 -28.19 6.93 6.83
C ASN A 359 -28.04 5.85 7.93
N ALA A 360 -29.06 5.62 8.75
CA ALA A 360 -29.00 4.65 9.84
C ALA A 360 -28.85 3.20 9.34
N ILE A 361 -29.33 2.90 8.12
CA ILE A 361 -29.22 1.56 7.52
C ILE A 361 -27.78 1.10 7.34
N VAL A 362 -26.84 2.01 7.12
CA VAL A 362 -25.42 1.67 6.89
C VAL A 362 -24.82 1.04 8.15
N SER A 363 -24.97 1.68 9.31
CA SER A 363 -24.48 1.14 10.59
C SER A 363 -25.28 -0.09 11.04
N LEU A 364 -26.58 -0.15 10.74
CA LEU A 364 -27.42 -1.29 11.07
C LEU A 364 -26.96 -2.56 10.36
N ARG A 365 -26.63 -2.48 9.08
CA ARG A 365 -26.10 -3.62 8.32
C ARG A 365 -24.84 -4.20 8.97
N ALA A 366 -23.89 -3.34 9.38
CA ALA A 366 -22.68 -3.77 10.06
C ALA A 366 -22.97 -4.44 11.41
N ARG A 367 -23.88 -3.86 12.22
CA ARG A 367 -24.32 -4.43 13.51
C ARG A 367 -24.94 -5.81 13.30
N VAL A 368 -25.83 -5.96 12.31
CA VAL A 368 -26.47 -7.24 12.00
C VAL A 368 -25.42 -8.29 11.58
N ALA A 369 -24.49 -7.94 10.69
CA ALA A 369 -23.43 -8.84 10.26
C ALA A 369 -22.56 -9.32 11.43
N ASN A 370 -22.10 -8.40 12.28
CA ASN A 370 -21.31 -8.73 13.46
C ASN A 370 -22.09 -9.62 14.44
N THR A 371 -23.35 -9.29 14.69
CA THR A 371 -24.18 -10.06 15.63
C THR A 371 -24.48 -11.47 15.09
N VAL A 372 -24.73 -11.62 13.77
CA VAL A 372 -24.91 -12.93 13.14
C VAL A 372 -23.62 -13.77 13.25
N ALA A 373 -22.45 -13.17 12.94
CA ALA A 373 -21.17 -13.86 13.07
C ALA A 373 -20.92 -14.34 14.51
N ALA A 374 -21.23 -13.52 15.51
CA ALA A 374 -21.13 -13.88 16.92
C ALA A 374 -22.13 -14.98 17.31
N CYS A 375 -23.40 -14.88 16.89
CA CYS A 375 -24.43 -15.90 17.14
C CYS A 375 -24.05 -17.28 16.60
N LEU A 376 -23.43 -17.31 15.43
CA LEU A 376 -22.99 -18.54 14.79
C LEU A 376 -21.62 -19.03 15.29
N SER A 377 -20.94 -18.26 16.14
CA SER A 377 -19.57 -18.56 16.59
C SER A 377 -18.65 -18.90 15.43
N LEU A 378 -18.74 -18.09 14.35
CA LEU A 378 -17.99 -18.38 13.12
C LEU A 378 -16.49 -18.47 13.43
N HIS A 379 -15.89 -19.54 12.94
CA HIS A 379 -14.46 -19.80 13.07
C HIS A 379 -13.85 -20.05 11.71
N VAL A 380 -12.76 -19.36 11.42
CA VAL A 380 -11.97 -19.53 10.19
C VAL A 380 -10.75 -20.40 10.53
N SER A 381 -10.43 -21.36 9.68
CA SER A 381 -9.26 -22.20 9.90
C SER A 381 -7.96 -21.38 9.79
N GLU A 382 -6.93 -21.77 10.55
CA GLU A 382 -5.62 -21.08 10.57
C GLU A 382 -5.01 -20.91 9.16
N LYS A 383 -5.19 -21.90 8.28
CA LYS A 383 -4.70 -21.86 6.89
C LYS A 383 -5.44 -20.83 6.03
N GLU A 384 -6.71 -20.64 6.25
CA GLU A 384 -7.56 -19.67 5.55
C GLU A 384 -7.32 -18.27 6.11
N GLU A 385 -7.15 -18.13 7.42
CA GLU A 385 -6.75 -16.90 8.08
C GLU A 385 -5.42 -16.37 7.54
N GLN A 386 -4.41 -17.21 7.38
CA GLN A 386 -3.12 -16.83 6.77
C GLN A 386 -3.28 -16.30 5.33
N ARG A 387 -4.15 -16.90 4.53
CA ARG A 387 -4.43 -16.41 3.16
C ARG A 387 -5.05 -15.01 3.16
N TRP A 388 -5.98 -14.74 4.07
CA TRP A 388 -6.66 -13.45 4.19
C TRP A 388 -5.77 -12.38 4.80
N VAL A 389 -5.03 -12.71 5.85
CA VAL A 389 -4.02 -11.82 6.45
C VAL A 389 -2.99 -11.39 5.41
N ALA A 390 -2.54 -12.29 4.54
CA ALA A 390 -1.61 -11.95 3.47
C ALA A 390 -2.21 -10.95 2.47
N ILE A 391 -3.48 -11.11 2.07
CA ILE A 391 -4.16 -10.17 1.15
C ILE A 391 -4.39 -8.82 1.84
N THR A 392 -4.86 -8.82 3.08
CA THR A 392 -5.10 -7.60 3.86
C THR A 392 -3.78 -6.86 4.11
N GLY A 393 -2.74 -7.55 4.57
CA GLY A 393 -1.43 -6.97 4.82
C GLY A 393 -0.78 -6.40 3.55
N TYR A 394 -0.92 -7.08 2.41
CA TYR A 394 -0.47 -6.56 1.13
C TYR A 394 -1.20 -5.25 0.76
N ASN A 395 -2.51 -5.22 0.91
CA ASN A 395 -3.30 -4.02 0.61
C ASN A 395 -3.03 -2.86 1.58
N GLU A 396 -2.86 -3.14 2.87
CA GLU A 396 -2.47 -2.12 3.86
C GLU A 396 -1.10 -1.55 3.53
N THR A 397 -0.16 -2.40 3.12
CA THR A 397 1.17 -1.97 2.66
C THR A 397 1.07 -1.09 1.41
N LEU A 398 0.26 -1.49 0.42
CA LEU A 398 0.01 -0.68 -0.77
C LEU A 398 -0.71 0.63 -0.43
N ALA A 399 -1.70 0.60 0.45
CA ALA A 399 -2.42 1.79 0.90
C ALA A 399 -1.50 2.75 1.66
N GLY A 400 -0.61 2.20 2.50
CA GLY A 400 0.43 2.95 3.18
C GLY A 400 1.38 3.61 2.18
N ALA A 401 1.94 2.84 1.26
CA ALA A 401 2.84 3.32 0.22
C ALA A 401 2.19 4.41 -0.65
N ARG A 402 0.92 4.24 -1.01
CA ARG A 402 0.19 5.22 -1.83
C ARG A 402 -0.10 6.50 -1.06
N ARG A 403 -0.54 6.41 0.20
CA ARG A 403 -0.73 7.59 1.07
C ARG A 403 0.56 8.38 1.24
N LEU A 404 1.69 7.71 1.32
CA LEU A 404 3.01 8.31 1.43
C LEU A 404 3.46 8.97 0.10
N GLN A 405 3.15 8.36 -1.05
CA GLN A 405 3.42 8.96 -2.36
C GLN A 405 2.61 10.24 -2.62
N ASP A 406 1.37 10.27 -2.17
CA ASP A 406 0.47 11.41 -2.35
C ASP A 406 0.67 12.50 -1.27
N ARG A 407 1.53 12.22 -0.27
CA ARG A 407 1.79 13.15 0.81
C ARG A 407 2.74 14.24 0.33
N ASN A 408 2.31 15.49 0.48
CA ASN A 408 3.14 16.67 0.37
C ASN A 408 3.27 17.26 1.78
N GLY A 409 4.21 16.70 2.56
CA GLY A 409 4.43 17.05 3.95
C GLY A 409 5.20 18.35 4.10
N THR A 410 5.15 18.93 5.29
CA THR A 410 6.11 19.94 5.75
C THR A 410 6.90 19.31 6.88
N VAL A 411 8.14 18.96 6.60
CA VAL A 411 9.05 18.40 7.59
C VAL A 411 9.90 19.52 8.16
N LEU A 412 9.94 19.60 9.48
CA LEU A 412 10.89 20.45 10.19
C LEU A 412 12.10 19.60 10.57
N THR A 413 13.27 19.94 10.04
CA THR A 413 14.52 19.24 10.36
C THR A 413 14.98 19.56 11.78
N GLY A 414 15.95 18.82 12.29
CA GLY A 414 16.47 19.05 13.64
C GLY A 414 16.91 20.48 13.92
N ILE A 415 17.44 21.20 12.90
CA ILE A 415 17.77 22.62 13.05
C ILE A 415 16.53 23.51 13.19
N ASP A 416 15.46 23.24 12.44
CA ASP A 416 14.22 23.99 12.57
C ASP A 416 13.60 23.82 13.97
N VAL A 417 13.59 22.57 14.47
CA VAL A 417 13.11 22.24 15.82
C VAL A 417 13.95 22.91 16.89
N LEU A 418 15.27 22.95 16.71
CA LEU A 418 16.17 23.62 17.64
C LEU A 418 15.91 25.14 17.67
N GLN A 419 15.67 25.77 16.52
CA GLN A 419 15.30 27.18 16.39
C GLN A 419 13.94 27.47 17.05
N SER A 420 12.92 26.65 16.81
CA SER A 420 11.59 26.85 17.39
C SER A 420 11.58 26.84 18.92
N ARG A 421 12.57 26.15 19.52
CA ARG A 421 12.80 26.08 20.98
C ARG A 421 13.85 27.08 21.46
N ALA A 422 14.13 28.11 20.68
CA ALA A 422 15.10 29.20 20.98
C ALA A 422 16.45 28.66 21.48
N PHE A 423 16.94 27.56 20.93
CA PHE A 423 18.21 26.87 21.26
C PHE A 423 18.32 26.45 22.73
N ALA A 424 17.21 26.34 23.44
CA ALA A 424 17.23 26.01 24.87
C ALA A 424 17.87 24.63 25.15
N LEU A 425 17.69 23.67 24.23
CA LEU A 425 18.30 22.34 24.32
C LEU A 425 19.83 22.39 24.38
N LEU A 426 20.48 23.22 23.57
CA LEU A 426 21.94 23.38 23.57
C LEU A 426 22.45 24.01 24.85
N ARG A 427 21.71 24.93 25.43
CA ARG A 427 22.13 25.71 26.58
C ARG A 427 22.04 24.99 27.91
N HIS A 428 21.10 24.02 28.07
CA HIS A 428 20.84 23.31 29.32
C HIS A 428 20.80 24.24 30.54
N GLY A 429 20.16 25.42 30.41
CA GLY A 429 20.07 26.43 31.46
C GLY A 429 21.32 27.32 31.60
N ARG A 430 22.39 27.15 30.80
CA ARG A 430 23.56 28.00 30.76
C ARG A 430 23.27 29.32 30.06
N ASN A 431 23.95 30.40 30.44
CA ASN A 431 23.83 31.70 29.75
C ASN A 431 24.47 31.65 28.36
N SER A 432 25.55 30.90 28.19
CA SER A 432 26.24 30.70 26.91
C SER A 432 26.85 29.32 26.83
N VAL A 433 26.92 28.77 25.59
CA VAL A 433 27.51 27.47 25.24
C VAL A 433 28.45 27.64 24.04
N ARG A 434 29.66 27.09 24.14
CA ARG A 434 30.65 27.07 23.03
C ARG A 434 30.44 25.80 22.24
N VAL A 435 30.06 25.92 20.96
CA VAL A 435 29.78 24.77 20.10
C VAL A 435 30.73 24.68 18.92
N GLY A 436 31.05 23.45 18.54
CA GLY A 436 31.55 23.11 17.19
C GLY A 436 30.44 22.53 16.35
N LEU A 437 30.46 22.72 15.04
CA LEU A 437 29.46 22.23 14.10
C LEU A 437 30.11 21.34 13.05
N LEU A 438 29.72 20.05 13.00
CA LEU A 438 30.01 19.16 11.88
C LEU A 438 28.93 19.34 10.84
N THR A 439 29.26 19.86 9.66
CA THR A 439 28.30 20.14 8.60
C THR A 439 28.96 20.31 7.24
N ASN A 440 28.14 20.35 6.21
CA ASN A 440 28.49 20.72 4.84
C ASN A 440 27.33 21.53 4.20
N GLN A 441 27.31 21.63 2.86
CA GLN A 441 26.25 22.34 2.12
C GLN A 441 24.83 21.85 2.39
N THR A 442 24.64 20.58 2.85
CA THR A 442 23.32 20.03 3.17
C THR A 442 22.77 20.52 4.51
N GLY A 443 23.61 21.08 5.36
CA GLY A 443 23.24 21.65 6.65
C GLY A 443 22.48 22.96 6.49
N VAL A 444 21.22 22.88 6.15
CA VAL A 444 20.31 24.03 6.02
C VAL A 444 19.00 23.77 6.76
N ASP A 445 18.30 24.84 7.14
CA ASP A 445 16.94 24.76 7.65
C ASP A 445 15.91 24.64 6.51
N SER A 446 14.62 24.51 6.86
CA SER A 446 13.51 24.41 5.90
C SER A 446 13.35 25.62 4.98
N GLN A 447 14.00 26.74 5.30
CA GLN A 447 14.02 27.98 4.50
C GLN A 447 15.29 28.10 3.65
N GLY A 448 16.18 27.10 3.66
CA GLY A 448 17.44 27.09 2.93
C GLY A 448 18.56 27.92 3.58
N ARG A 449 18.42 28.36 4.85
CA ARG A 449 19.48 29.10 5.56
C ARG A 449 20.50 28.12 6.11
N ARG A 450 21.78 28.38 5.91
CA ARG A 450 22.87 27.50 6.38
C ARG A 450 22.82 27.38 7.90
N THR A 451 22.94 26.18 8.42
CA THR A 451 23.05 25.93 9.87
C THR A 451 24.23 26.70 10.51
N ILE A 452 25.31 26.92 9.76
CA ILE A 452 26.43 27.78 10.17
C ILE A 452 25.92 29.18 10.54
N ASP A 453 25.16 29.82 9.65
CA ASP A 453 24.65 31.19 9.84
C ASP A 453 23.60 31.26 10.96
N VAL A 454 22.78 30.20 11.07
CA VAL A 454 21.77 30.08 12.11
C VAL A 454 22.42 29.99 13.49
N LEU A 455 23.39 29.11 13.68
CA LEU A 455 24.07 28.94 14.97
C LEU A 455 25.00 30.12 15.33
N ALA A 456 25.66 30.74 14.34
CA ALA A 456 26.50 31.92 14.58
C ALA A 456 25.71 33.12 15.10
N ARG A 457 24.38 33.19 14.83
CA ARG A 457 23.50 34.26 15.30
C ARG A 457 22.59 33.84 16.46
N ALA A 458 22.67 32.57 16.90
CA ALA A 458 21.78 32.02 17.92
C ALA A 458 22.04 32.63 19.31
N PRO A 459 21.01 33.09 20.03
CA PRO A 459 21.20 33.71 21.34
C PRO A 459 21.75 32.73 22.36
N GLY A 460 22.85 33.08 23.01
CA GLY A 460 23.53 32.26 23.99
C GLY A 460 24.30 31.06 23.39
N VAL A 461 24.53 31.03 22.08
CA VAL A 461 25.37 30.04 21.40
C VAL A 461 26.59 30.75 20.82
N SER A 462 27.78 30.23 21.08
CA SER A 462 29.05 30.70 20.51
C SER A 462 29.59 29.61 19.57
N LEU A 463 29.34 29.73 18.26
CA LEU A 463 29.92 28.82 17.26
C LEU A 463 31.39 29.18 17.04
N VAL A 464 32.32 28.32 17.49
CA VAL A 464 33.75 28.60 17.50
C VAL A 464 34.59 27.75 16.56
N ALA A 465 34.02 26.67 16.05
CA ALA A 465 34.66 25.76 15.11
C ALA A 465 33.64 25.15 14.16
N ILE A 466 34.01 24.94 12.90
CA ILE A 466 33.26 24.15 11.92
C ILE A 466 34.16 22.97 11.55
N PHE A 467 33.55 21.77 11.43
CA PHE A 467 34.18 20.57 10.91
C PHE A 467 33.52 20.20 9.59
N SER A 468 34.31 19.95 8.56
CA SER A 468 33.81 19.58 7.23
C SER A 468 34.20 18.15 6.88
N PRO A 469 33.22 17.31 6.50
CA PRO A 469 33.48 15.94 6.08
C PRO A 469 33.98 15.87 4.65
N GLU A 470 33.93 14.71 4.02
CA GLU A 470 34.18 14.49 2.60
C GLU A 470 33.43 15.51 1.73
N HIS A 471 34.04 15.92 0.63
CA HIS A 471 33.61 16.98 -0.28
C HIS A 471 33.74 18.42 0.28
N GLY A 472 34.21 18.61 1.54
CA GLY A 472 34.40 19.92 2.15
C GLY A 472 33.09 20.61 2.58
N ALA A 473 33.22 21.80 3.19
CA ALA A 473 32.05 22.54 3.70
C ALA A 473 31.09 23.01 2.58
N ALA A 474 31.56 23.17 1.34
CA ALA A 474 30.78 23.56 0.17
C ALA A 474 30.25 22.33 -0.63
N GLY A 475 30.69 21.11 -0.31
CA GLY A 475 30.23 19.88 -0.95
C GLY A 475 30.66 19.71 -2.42
N THR A 476 31.67 20.43 -2.87
CA THR A 476 32.04 20.48 -4.30
C THR A 476 33.37 19.81 -4.61
N LEU A 477 34.15 19.44 -3.59
CA LEU A 477 35.46 18.85 -3.78
C LEU A 477 35.37 17.32 -3.96
N ASP A 478 35.90 16.82 -5.07
CA ASP A 478 36.04 15.39 -5.36
C ASP A 478 37.52 14.99 -5.31
N THR A 479 38.14 15.16 -4.14
CA THR A 479 39.56 14.91 -3.86
C THR A 479 39.76 14.40 -2.45
N THR A 480 40.81 13.61 -2.22
CA THR A 480 41.21 13.14 -0.89
C THR A 480 41.99 14.15 -0.07
N GLU A 481 42.42 15.24 -0.69
CA GLU A 481 43.20 16.31 -0.03
C GLU A 481 42.33 17.54 0.21
N ILE A 482 41.67 17.58 1.38
CA ILE A 482 40.86 18.73 1.81
C ILE A 482 41.56 19.41 3.00
N GLY A 483 42.05 20.61 2.78
CA GLY A 483 42.76 21.39 3.80
C GLY A 483 41.82 22.16 4.76
N ASN A 484 42.38 22.62 5.88
CA ASN A 484 41.68 23.54 6.77
C ASN A 484 41.49 24.92 6.10
N THR A 485 40.34 25.53 6.35
CA THR A 485 39.95 26.84 5.76
C THR A 485 39.27 27.73 6.81
N ARG A 486 38.65 28.81 6.37
CA ARG A 486 37.72 29.63 7.15
C ARG A 486 36.43 29.83 6.36
N ASP A 487 35.29 29.81 7.07
CA ASP A 487 34.02 30.17 6.45
C ASP A 487 34.05 31.67 6.05
N ALA A 488 33.77 31.92 4.77
CA ALA A 488 33.92 33.26 4.20
C ALA A 488 32.95 34.30 4.81
N ALA A 489 31.76 33.85 5.25
CA ALA A 489 30.73 34.74 5.77
C ALA A 489 30.89 35.02 7.26
N THR A 490 31.36 34.07 8.05
CA THR A 490 31.46 34.19 9.52
C THR A 490 32.87 34.34 10.02
N GLY A 491 33.89 34.02 9.20
CA GLY A 491 35.32 33.99 9.60
C GLY A 491 35.71 32.84 10.52
N ILE A 492 34.76 31.96 10.87
CA ILE A 492 34.98 30.83 11.79
C ILE A 492 35.94 29.82 11.15
N PRO A 493 36.89 29.24 11.89
CA PRO A 493 37.79 28.20 11.38
C PRO A 493 37.02 26.95 10.95
N VAL A 494 37.36 26.40 9.78
CA VAL A 494 36.86 25.14 9.25
C VAL A 494 37.99 24.11 9.27
N TYR A 495 37.78 23.04 10.04
CA TYR A 495 38.72 21.93 10.15
C TYR A 495 38.25 20.80 9.26
N SER A 496 39.08 20.34 8.34
CA SER A 496 38.78 19.13 7.55
C SER A 496 38.86 17.91 8.45
N VAL A 497 37.86 17.05 8.36
CA VAL A 497 37.84 15.70 8.96
C VAL A 497 37.75 14.61 7.88
N TYR A 498 38.41 14.86 6.76
CA TYR A 498 38.57 13.95 5.63
C TYR A 498 40.03 13.94 5.15
N GLY A 499 40.52 12.79 4.74
CA GLY A 499 41.86 12.58 4.27
C GLY A 499 42.22 11.10 4.07
N ALA A 500 43.44 10.83 3.67
CA ALA A 500 43.92 9.50 3.36
C ALA A 500 44.07 8.58 4.59
N THR A 501 44.35 9.14 5.76
CA THR A 501 44.61 8.35 6.99
C THR A 501 43.47 8.45 8.00
N SER A 502 43.33 7.43 8.84
CA SER A 502 42.33 7.40 9.91
C SER A 502 42.46 8.57 10.88
N ALA A 503 43.72 9.07 11.12
CA ALA A 503 43.95 10.21 11.96
C ALA A 503 43.39 11.52 11.37
N GLN A 504 43.49 11.71 10.04
CA GLN A 504 42.96 12.87 9.35
C GLN A 504 41.42 12.88 9.31
N ARG A 505 40.78 11.71 9.45
CA ARG A 505 39.32 11.55 9.43
C ARG A 505 38.68 11.75 10.80
N ARG A 506 39.50 12.01 11.85
CA ARG A 506 39.01 12.25 13.21
C ARG A 506 39.09 13.74 13.56
N PRO A 507 38.15 14.26 14.37
CA PRO A 507 38.24 15.65 14.82
C PRO A 507 39.46 15.87 15.71
N PRO A 508 40.17 17.02 15.57
CA PRO A 508 41.33 17.33 16.39
C PRO A 508 40.94 17.55 17.86
N MET A 509 41.48 16.73 18.75
CA MET A 509 41.16 16.73 20.19
C MET A 509 41.44 18.03 20.90
N GLU A 510 42.47 18.78 20.47
CA GLU A 510 42.83 20.11 21.04
C GLU A 510 41.75 21.16 20.70
N VAL A 511 40.96 20.97 19.64
CA VAL A 511 39.79 21.80 19.30
C VAL A 511 38.60 21.38 20.15
N LEU A 512 38.28 20.07 20.20
CA LEU A 512 37.12 19.54 20.92
C LEU A 512 37.16 19.90 22.42
N LYS A 513 38.35 19.82 23.07
CA LYS A 513 38.49 20.15 24.49
C LYS A 513 38.19 21.61 24.82
N LYS A 514 38.07 22.50 23.84
CA LYS A 514 37.68 23.90 24.02
C LYS A 514 36.19 24.15 23.88
N LEU A 515 35.41 23.09 23.52
CA LEU A 515 34.00 23.15 23.31
C LEU A 515 33.23 22.64 24.55
N ASP A 516 32.00 23.08 24.67
CA ASP A 516 31.04 22.51 25.61
C ASP A 516 30.20 21.41 24.93
N ALA A 517 29.96 21.53 23.61
CA ALA A 517 29.22 20.56 22.80
C ALA A 517 29.67 20.57 21.33
N VAL A 518 29.41 19.48 20.65
CA VAL A 518 29.45 19.40 19.19
C VAL A 518 28.04 19.15 18.64
N VAL A 519 27.71 19.92 17.60
CA VAL A 519 26.43 19.77 16.84
C VAL A 519 26.77 19.10 15.52
N ILE A 520 25.97 18.14 15.11
CA ILE A 520 26.11 17.40 13.85
C ILE A 520 24.88 17.64 13.01
N ASP A 521 25.07 18.16 11.81
CA ASP A 521 23.97 18.44 10.85
C ASP A 521 24.40 18.05 9.43
N LEU A 522 24.11 16.81 9.05
CA LEU A 522 24.50 16.20 7.77
C LEU A 522 23.33 15.41 7.17
N GLN A 523 23.17 15.50 5.85
CA GLN A 523 22.25 14.67 5.09
C GLN A 523 22.96 13.41 4.63
N ASP A 524 22.48 12.27 5.12
CA ASP A 524 22.94 10.94 4.72
C ASP A 524 22.29 10.48 3.39
N ALA A 525 22.84 9.39 2.80
CA ALA A 525 22.34 8.74 1.59
C ALA A 525 21.58 7.43 1.86
N GLY A 526 21.56 6.92 3.09
CA GLY A 526 20.86 5.69 3.51
C GLY A 526 21.62 4.40 3.28
N VAL A 527 22.97 4.45 3.15
CA VAL A 527 23.84 3.30 2.88
C VAL A 527 25.13 3.36 3.72
N PRO A 528 25.63 2.20 4.25
CA PRO A 528 26.76 2.16 5.18
C PRO A 528 28.11 2.60 4.59
N PHE A 529 28.27 2.54 3.29
CA PHE A 529 29.48 2.98 2.59
C PHE A 529 29.47 4.46 2.21
N PHE A 530 28.46 5.23 2.67
CA PHE A 530 28.48 6.68 2.59
C PHE A 530 29.24 7.23 3.80
N SER A 531 30.35 7.90 3.60
CA SER A 531 31.37 8.21 4.62
C SER A 531 30.90 9.01 5.83
N TYR A 532 29.72 9.64 5.74
CA TYR A 532 29.17 10.47 6.82
C TYR A 532 28.78 9.66 8.06
N GLU A 533 28.38 8.40 7.88
CA GLU A 533 28.10 7.49 8.99
C GLU A 533 29.37 7.17 9.79
N VAL A 534 30.49 6.92 9.10
CA VAL A 534 31.77 6.69 9.78
C VAL A 534 32.26 7.95 10.48
N THR A 535 32.07 9.13 9.84
CA THR A 535 32.40 10.43 10.43
C THR A 535 31.56 10.66 11.70
N LEU A 536 30.26 10.37 11.69
CA LEU A 536 29.39 10.41 12.87
C LEU A 536 29.95 9.55 14.01
N GLY A 537 30.29 8.30 13.73
CA GLY A 537 30.86 7.39 14.73
C GLY A 537 32.17 7.94 15.34
N TYR A 538 33.05 8.47 14.53
CA TYR A 538 34.31 9.08 15.01
C TYR A 538 34.08 10.32 15.89
N PHE A 539 33.04 11.11 15.60
CA PHE A 539 32.67 12.25 16.45
C PHE A 539 32.06 11.80 17.79
N LEU A 540 31.26 10.75 17.81
CA LEU A 540 30.77 10.19 19.07
C LEU A 540 31.91 9.69 19.96
N GLU A 541 32.85 8.92 19.40
CA GLU A 541 34.05 8.46 20.15
C GLU A 541 34.87 9.59 20.70
N ALA A 542 35.19 10.60 19.86
CA ALA A 542 36.04 11.72 20.24
C ALA A 542 35.34 12.63 21.25
N ALA A 543 34.03 12.84 21.14
CA ALA A 543 33.27 13.64 22.10
C ALA A 543 33.19 12.93 23.47
N ALA A 544 33.02 11.62 23.49
CA ALA A 544 33.07 10.83 24.73
C ALA A 544 34.41 10.96 25.43
N GLN A 545 35.54 10.87 24.66
CA GLN A 545 36.87 11.04 25.19
C GLN A 545 37.12 12.48 25.68
N ALA A 546 36.57 13.49 25.01
CA ALA A 546 36.71 14.90 25.42
C ALA A 546 35.75 15.27 26.57
N GLY A 547 34.79 14.43 26.93
CA GLY A 547 33.79 14.68 27.95
C GLY A 547 32.78 15.78 27.57
N ILE A 548 32.54 16.04 26.26
CA ILE A 548 31.62 17.06 25.77
C ILE A 548 30.29 16.43 25.31
N GLU A 549 29.26 17.27 25.17
CA GLU A 549 27.94 16.84 24.69
C GLU A 549 27.90 16.72 23.16
N VAL A 550 27.09 15.81 22.65
CA VAL A 550 26.82 15.64 21.20
C VAL A 550 25.36 15.88 20.92
N PHE A 551 25.07 16.77 19.98
CA PHE A 551 23.72 17.00 19.47
C PHE A 551 23.68 16.61 18.00
N VAL A 552 22.80 15.66 17.65
CA VAL A 552 22.54 15.30 16.25
C VAL A 552 21.22 15.95 15.84
N LEU A 553 21.29 16.87 14.88
CA LEU A 553 20.13 17.50 14.26
C LEU A 553 19.64 16.59 13.15
N ASP A 554 18.58 15.84 13.43
CA ASP A 554 18.17 14.73 12.56
C ASP A 554 17.58 15.22 11.24
N ARG A 555 17.76 14.41 10.18
CA ARG A 555 17.29 14.64 8.81
C ARG A 555 16.65 13.39 8.23
N PRO A 556 15.73 13.55 7.24
CA PRO A 556 15.09 12.40 6.59
C PRO A 556 16.12 11.45 5.98
N ASN A 557 15.87 10.13 6.11
CA ASN A 557 16.53 9.21 5.20
C ASN A 557 15.95 9.42 3.79
N PRO A 558 16.76 9.77 2.78
CA PRO A 558 16.23 10.25 1.50
C PRO A 558 15.51 9.15 0.69
N ILE A 559 15.87 7.90 0.91
CA ILE A 559 15.33 6.73 0.23
C ILE A 559 14.33 5.96 1.11
N THR A 560 13.63 6.67 2.01
CA THR A 560 12.67 6.19 3.02
C THR A 560 13.29 5.36 4.16
N GLY A 561 12.70 5.41 5.32
CA GLY A 561 13.07 4.58 6.48
C GLY A 561 12.37 3.21 6.53
N SER A 562 11.43 2.93 5.61
CA SER A 562 10.63 1.71 5.64
C SER A 562 11.35 0.48 5.10
N PHE A 563 12.31 0.64 4.19
CA PHE A 563 12.99 -0.48 3.56
C PHE A 563 14.31 -0.81 4.24
N VAL A 564 14.52 -2.10 4.51
CA VAL A 564 15.79 -2.70 4.92
C VAL A 564 16.10 -3.76 3.90
N GLN A 565 17.20 -3.59 3.14
CA GLN A 565 17.47 -4.42 1.97
C GLN A 565 18.96 -4.68 1.78
N GLY A 566 19.26 -5.80 1.15
CA GLY A 566 20.61 -6.21 0.80
C GLY A 566 21.38 -6.88 1.92
N PRO A 567 22.59 -7.42 1.63
CA PRO A 567 23.41 -8.09 2.61
C PRO A 567 23.91 -7.13 3.69
N VAL A 568 24.18 -7.66 4.87
CA VAL A 568 24.84 -6.90 5.96
C VAL A 568 26.30 -6.70 5.60
N VAL A 569 26.72 -5.44 5.57
CA VAL A 569 28.09 -5.00 5.30
C VAL A 569 28.91 -5.09 6.58
N THR A 570 30.03 -5.80 6.54
CA THR A 570 30.87 -6.10 7.70
C THR A 570 32.26 -5.45 7.60
N HIS A 571 32.34 -4.28 6.99
CA HIS A 571 33.62 -3.55 6.90
C HIS A 571 34.13 -3.10 8.27
N GLU A 572 35.45 -3.16 8.43
CA GLU A 572 36.08 -2.51 9.58
C GLU A 572 35.98 -0.98 9.45
N PRO A 573 35.76 -0.26 10.59
CA PRO A 573 35.63 1.21 10.57
C PRO A 573 36.82 1.93 9.93
N ALA A 574 38.02 1.35 10.02
CA ALA A 574 39.23 1.88 9.40
C ALA A 574 39.16 1.95 7.86
N SER A 575 38.32 1.13 7.23
CA SER A 575 38.10 1.17 5.77
C SER A 575 37.38 2.42 5.29
N PHE A 576 36.71 3.14 6.18
CA PHE A 576 35.84 4.30 5.90
C PHE A 576 34.62 3.96 4.99
N LYS A 577 34.23 2.68 4.92
CA LYS A 577 33.10 2.16 4.15
C LYS A 577 32.05 1.45 4.99
N GLY A 578 32.17 1.58 6.32
CA GLY A 578 31.23 1.04 7.28
C GLY A 578 31.74 1.27 8.70
N TYR A 579 30.88 1.71 9.60
CA TYR A 579 31.20 1.94 11.00
C TYR A 579 30.65 0.86 11.91
N PHE A 580 29.52 0.29 11.52
CA PHE A 580 28.80 -0.77 12.20
C PHE A 580 28.28 -1.77 11.16
N PRO A 581 28.06 -3.05 11.50
CA PRO A 581 27.42 -3.99 10.59
C PRO A 581 25.99 -3.57 10.26
N LEU A 582 25.79 -3.00 9.08
CA LEU A 582 24.50 -2.50 8.59
C LEU A 582 24.15 -3.15 7.26
N PRO A 583 22.85 -3.38 6.96
CA PRO A 583 22.40 -3.72 5.61
C PRO A 583 22.77 -2.62 4.60
N VAL A 584 22.98 -2.99 3.35
CA VAL A 584 23.28 -2.05 2.26
C VAL A 584 22.28 -0.90 2.19
N ARG A 585 21.00 -1.19 2.48
CA ARG A 585 19.96 -0.17 2.70
C ARG A 585 19.38 -0.36 4.09
N HIS A 586 19.81 0.47 5.05
CA HIS A 586 19.52 0.25 6.47
C HIS A 586 18.21 0.87 6.97
N GLY A 587 17.64 1.85 6.26
CA GLY A 587 16.36 2.48 6.59
C GLY A 587 16.35 3.23 7.93
N MET A 588 17.46 3.82 8.32
CA MET A 588 17.60 4.61 9.55
C MET A 588 18.01 6.05 9.23
N THR A 589 17.70 6.99 10.12
CA THR A 589 18.18 8.38 10.08
C THR A 589 19.53 8.52 10.79
N MET A 590 20.21 9.66 10.59
CA MET A 590 21.48 9.93 11.28
C MET A 590 21.32 9.95 12.80
N GLY A 591 20.21 10.45 13.33
CA GLY A 591 19.93 10.44 14.77
C GLY A 591 19.70 9.04 15.31
N GLU A 592 19.02 8.18 14.56
CA GLU A 592 18.82 6.77 14.91
C GLU A 592 20.13 5.98 14.86
N LEU A 593 20.95 6.20 13.82
CA LEU A 593 22.30 5.61 13.71
C LEU A 593 23.21 6.06 14.86
N ALA A 594 23.18 7.35 15.24
CA ALA A 594 23.94 7.84 16.36
C ALA A 594 23.58 7.12 17.67
N SER A 595 22.28 6.90 17.90
CA SER A 595 21.78 6.18 19.07
C SER A 595 22.21 4.72 19.07
N LEU A 596 22.10 4.05 17.91
CA LEU A 596 22.54 2.67 17.72
C LEU A 596 24.05 2.54 17.96
N PHE A 597 24.87 3.38 17.31
CA PHE A 597 26.34 3.33 17.47
C PHE A 597 26.76 3.58 18.91
N ASN A 598 26.16 4.59 19.55
CA ASN A 598 26.50 4.94 20.94
C ASN A 598 26.23 3.80 21.90
N SER A 599 25.13 3.07 21.70
CA SER A 599 24.73 1.93 22.55
C SER A 599 25.50 0.66 22.21
N GLU A 600 25.39 0.19 20.95
CA GLU A 600 25.89 -1.14 20.57
C GLU A 600 27.42 -1.23 20.52
N ARG A 601 28.11 -0.09 20.39
CA ARG A 601 29.59 0.00 20.48
C ARG A 601 30.08 0.45 21.87
N ALA A 602 29.16 0.61 22.82
CA ALA A 602 29.48 1.06 24.19
C ALA A 602 30.34 2.34 24.22
N ILE A 603 30.03 3.33 23.38
CA ILE A 603 30.81 4.59 23.28
C ILE A 603 30.56 5.48 24.49
N HIS A 604 29.34 5.47 25.02
CA HIS A 604 28.91 6.25 26.18
C HIS A 604 29.05 7.79 25.99
N ALA A 605 28.92 8.30 24.78
CA ALA A 605 28.83 9.73 24.52
C ALA A 605 27.54 10.30 25.14
N ARG A 606 27.62 11.53 25.64
CA ARG A 606 26.45 12.29 26.12
C ARG A 606 25.64 12.79 24.89
N LEU A 607 24.84 11.90 24.29
CA LEU A 607 24.12 12.12 23.06
C LEU A 607 22.72 12.67 23.30
N THR A 608 22.37 13.71 22.56
CA THR A 608 20.99 14.21 22.39
C THR A 608 20.65 14.25 20.89
N VAL A 609 19.63 13.52 20.48
CA VAL A 609 19.07 13.63 19.13
C VAL A 609 17.96 14.67 19.14
N VAL A 610 18.08 15.68 18.29
CA VAL A 610 17.02 16.65 18.04
C VAL A 610 16.17 16.08 16.88
N ALA A 611 15.11 15.37 17.24
CA ALA A 611 14.25 14.71 16.28
C ALA A 611 13.53 15.70 15.34
N MET A 612 13.25 15.26 14.14
CA MET A 612 12.42 16.00 13.18
C MET A 612 10.95 16.07 13.65
N GLU A 613 10.24 17.04 13.16
CA GLU A 613 8.78 17.10 13.28
C GLU A 613 8.14 16.95 11.90
N GLY A 614 7.06 16.15 11.80
CA GLY A 614 6.30 15.96 10.59
C GLY A 614 6.79 14.88 9.62
N TRP A 615 7.99 14.32 9.78
CA TRP A 615 8.47 13.20 8.98
C TRP A 615 7.86 11.87 9.43
N GLN A 616 7.49 11.04 8.47
CA GLN A 616 7.06 9.66 8.71
C GLN A 616 8.04 8.69 8.06
N ARG A 617 8.26 7.55 8.70
CA ARG A 617 9.24 6.55 8.26
C ARG A 617 9.11 6.13 6.81
N GLY A 618 7.89 6.08 6.27
CA GLY A 618 7.61 5.73 4.88
C GLY A 618 7.79 6.87 3.88
N ASP A 619 8.07 8.10 4.33
CA ASP A 619 8.24 9.23 3.42
C ASP A 619 9.54 9.07 2.61
N TRP A 620 9.43 9.24 1.30
CA TRP A 620 10.55 9.52 0.43
C TRP A 620 10.88 11.02 0.51
N TYR A 621 12.09 11.39 0.11
CA TYR A 621 12.52 12.79 0.25
C TYR A 621 11.60 13.80 -0.43
N ASP A 622 11.05 13.48 -1.58
CA ASP A 622 10.09 14.32 -2.33
C ASP A 622 8.74 14.53 -1.62
N ALA A 623 8.41 13.69 -0.64
CA ALA A 623 7.20 13.85 0.18
C ALA A 623 7.42 14.79 1.38
N THR A 624 8.67 15.22 1.66
CA THR A 624 9.00 16.00 2.85
C THR A 624 8.74 17.50 2.72
N GLY A 625 8.63 18.00 1.49
CA GLY A 625 8.58 19.44 1.19
C GLY A 625 9.93 20.16 1.30
N LEU A 626 11.02 19.44 1.63
CA LEU A 626 12.38 20.00 1.69
C LEU A 626 13.00 20.08 0.28
N ALA A 627 13.80 21.11 0.05
CA ALA A 627 14.57 21.22 -1.18
C ALA A 627 15.67 20.15 -1.24
N TRP A 628 15.82 19.48 -2.39
CA TRP A 628 16.93 18.56 -2.61
C TRP A 628 18.25 19.33 -2.68
N ILE A 629 19.18 18.99 -1.81
CA ILE A 629 20.57 19.49 -1.85
C ILE A 629 21.46 18.27 -1.99
N ASN A 630 22.24 18.24 -3.06
CA ASN A 630 23.10 17.11 -3.39
C ASN A 630 23.99 16.69 -2.21
N PRO A 631 23.82 15.49 -1.62
CA PRO A 631 24.68 15.04 -0.52
C PRO A 631 26.13 14.85 -0.96
N SER A 632 26.33 14.56 -2.23
CA SER A 632 27.66 14.53 -2.87
C SER A 632 27.57 15.06 -4.30
N PRO A 633 28.70 15.41 -4.96
CA PRO A 633 28.71 15.86 -6.36
C PRO A 633 28.07 14.87 -7.34
N ASN A 634 28.01 13.60 -6.99
CA ASN A 634 27.46 12.52 -7.82
C ASN A 634 26.11 11.97 -7.34
N LEU A 635 25.42 12.61 -6.37
CA LEU A 635 24.05 12.30 -5.98
C LEU A 635 23.21 13.55 -6.15
N ARG A 636 22.74 13.80 -7.39
CA ARG A 636 22.11 15.05 -7.83
C ARG A 636 20.59 14.99 -7.79
N SER A 637 20.04 13.78 -7.68
CA SER A 637 18.59 13.53 -7.73
C SER A 637 18.18 12.40 -6.78
N LEU A 638 16.90 12.36 -6.46
CA LEU A 638 16.31 11.24 -5.72
C LEU A 638 16.39 9.92 -6.50
N SER A 639 16.33 9.98 -7.85
CA SER A 639 16.50 8.77 -8.69
C SER A 639 17.90 8.18 -8.54
N GLU A 640 18.94 9.01 -8.61
CA GLU A 640 20.33 8.60 -8.36
C GLU A 640 20.47 8.01 -6.96
N ALA A 641 19.94 8.68 -5.92
CA ALA A 641 19.98 8.18 -4.54
C ALA A 641 19.23 6.83 -4.38
N THR A 642 18.13 6.62 -5.11
CA THR A 642 17.36 5.37 -5.06
C THR A 642 18.12 4.20 -5.70
N LEU A 643 18.87 4.44 -6.76
CA LEU A 643 19.68 3.44 -7.47
C LEU A 643 21.03 3.20 -6.79
N TYR A 644 21.54 4.20 -6.05
CA TYR A 644 22.85 4.18 -5.45
C TYR A 644 23.14 2.94 -4.60
N PRO A 645 22.26 2.43 -3.72
CA PRO A 645 22.53 1.23 -2.92
C PRO A 645 22.93 0.00 -3.75
N GLY A 646 22.39 -0.13 -4.95
CA GLY A 646 22.70 -1.24 -5.84
C GLY A 646 23.83 -0.93 -6.83
N VAL A 647 23.72 0.18 -7.54
CA VAL A 647 24.68 0.50 -8.62
C VAL A 647 26.08 0.78 -8.06
N ALA A 648 26.20 1.34 -6.85
CA ALA A 648 27.50 1.53 -6.20
C ALA A 648 28.23 0.19 -5.93
N LEU A 649 27.52 -0.93 -5.76
CA LEU A 649 28.17 -2.23 -5.54
C LEU A 649 29.10 -2.63 -6.70
N VAL A 650 28.76 -2.28 -7.94
CA VAL A 650 29.60 -2.56 -9.11
C VAL A 650 30.63 -1.44 -9.39
N GLU A 651 30.63 -0.35 -8.66
CA GLU A 651 31.59 0.76 -8.83
C GLU A 651 33.04 0.32 -8.57
N GLY A 652 33.26 -0.63 -7.65
CA GLY A 652 34.57 -1.20 -7.39
C GLY A 652 35.16 -2.03 -8.53
N THR A 653 34.36 -2.34 -9.55
CA THR A 653 34.76 -3.16 -10.70
C THR A 653 35.31 -2.31 -11.87
N ASN A 654 35.55 -2.94 -13.01
CA ASN A 654 35.98 -2.23 -14.21
C ASN A 654 34.81 -1.82 -15.11
N VAL A 655 33.75 -1.23 -14.52
CA VAL A 655 32.66 -0.59 -15.27
C VAL A 655 32.55 0.88 -14.89
N SER A 656 32.00 1.69 -15.77
CA SER A 656 31.52 3.02 -15.42
C SER A 656 30.12 2.94 -14.85
N VAL A 657 29.91 3.53 -13.68
CA VAL A 657 28.59 3.73 -13.06
C VAL A 657 28.02 5.14 -13.36
N GLY A 658 28.46 5.73 -14.46
CA GLY A 658 27.98 7.03 -14.92
C GLY A 658 28.61 8.25 -14.24
N ARG A 659 29.62 8.09 -13.35
CA ARG A 659 30.37 9.24 -12.85
C ARG A 659 31.02 9.98 -14.03
N GLY A 660 30.95 11.31 -14.02
CA GLY A 660 31.38 12.14 -15.15
C GLY A 660 30.37 12.19 -16.30
N THR A 661 29.15 11.76 -16.11
CA THR A 661 28.01 12.02 -17.00
C THR A 661 26.98 12.92 -16.33
N ASP A 662 25.93 13.29 -17.03
CA ASP A 662 24.83 14.08 -16.43
C ASP A 662 23.95 13.25 -15.48
N THR A 663 24.02 11.92 -15.53
CA THR A 663 23.19 10.97 -14.77
C THR A 663 24.04 9.91 -14.06
N PRO A 664 24.87 10.27 -13.06
CA PRO A 664 25.60 9.28 -12.27
C PRO A 664 24.63 8.27 -11.63
N PHE A 665 25.06 7.01 -11.57
CA PHE A 665 24.29 5.87 -11.05
C PHE A 665 23.01 5.50 -11.81
N GLU A 666 22.56 6.30 -12.79
CA GLU A 666 21.48 5.94 -13.70
C GLU A 666 21.97 5.22 -14.97
N VAL A 667 23.27 5.25 -15.26
CA VAL A 667 23.89 4.54 -16.38
C VAL A 667 25.03 3.65 -15.91
N VAL A 668 25.10 2.43 -16.48
CA VAL A 668 26.18 1.47 -16.21
C VAL A 668 26.68 0.90 -17.54
N GLY A 669 27.99 0.89 -17.74
CA GLY A 669 28.56 0.35 -18.98
C GLY A 669 30.08 0.38 -19.04
N ALA A 670 30.59 -0.07 -20.17
CA ALA A 670 32.03 -0.12 -20.46
C ALA A 670 32.28 -0.07 -21.97
N PRO A 671 33.54 0.22 -22.45
CA PRO A 671 33.85 0.20 -23.87
C PRO A 671 33.68 -1.16 -24.55
N TRP A 672 33.80 -2.23 -23.78
CA TRP A 672 33.67 -3.62 -24.24
C TRP A 672 32.23 -4.16 -24.14
N ALA A 673 31.28 -3.44 -23.56
CA ALA A 673 29.92 -3.94 -23.38
C ALA A 673 29.05 -3.63 -24.61
N ASP A 674 28.24 -4.60 -25.02
CA ASP A 674 27.15 -4.40 -25.98
C ASP A 674 25.89 -3.95 -25.28
N ALA A 675 25.48 -2.71 -25.57
CA ALA A 675 24.35 -2.07 -24.91
C ALA A 675 23.02 -2.82 -25.07
N ARG A 676 22.76 -3.37 -26.29
CA ARG A 676 21.51 -4.10 -26.56
C ARG A 676 21.49 -5.45 -25.88
N GLN A 677 22.60 -6.19 -25.98
CA GLN A 677 22.73 -7.50 -25.36
C GLN A 677 22.54 -7.41 -23.83
N LEU A 678 23.14 -6.41 -23.18
CA LEU A 678 23.02 -6.20 -21.75
C LEU A 678 21.59 -5.81 -21.37
N ALA A 679 20.98 -4.86 -22.09
CA ALA A 679 19.59 -4.44 -21.83
C ALA A 679 18.59 -5.58 -22.02
N ASP A 680 18.72 -6.35 -23.08
CA ASP A 680 17.86 -7.51 -23.38
C ASP A 680 17.98 -8.60 -22.31
N HIS A 681 19.21 -8.87 -21.83
CA HIS A 681 19.45 -9.83 -20.77
C HIS A 681 18.76 -9.39 -19.48
N LEU A 682 19.03 -8.18 -18.99
CA LEU A 682 18.47 -7.64 -17.75
C LEU A 682 16.94 -7.50 -17.81
N ASN A 683 16.37 -7.07 -18.93
CA ASN A 683 14.91 -6.96 -19.08
C ASN A 683 14.21 -8.34 -19.05
N ARG A 684 14.87 -9.42 -19.55
CA ARG A 684 14.35 -10.79 -19.43
C ARG A 684 14.34 -11.29 -17.99
N ARG A 685 15.21 -10.76 -17.12
CA ARG A 685 15.20 -11.06 -15.67
C ARG A 685 13.96 -10.53 -14.98
N GLN A 686 13.22 -9.56 -15.55
CA GLN A 686 11.98 -8.98 -14.99
C GLN A 686 12.19 -8.45 -13.57
N ILE A 687 13.28 -7.73 -13.34
CA ILE A 687 13.60 -7.13 -12.04
C ILE A 687 12.50 -6.12 -11.70
N ALA A 688 11.91 -6.26 -10.50
CA ALA A 688 10.78 -5.44 -10.10
C ALA A 688 11.16 -3.96 -9.96
N GLY A 689 10.35 -3.06 -10.51
CA GLY A 689 10.49 -1.62 -10.31
C GLY A 689 11.52 -0.92 -11.18
N VAL A 690 12.21 -1.61 -12.09
CA VAL A 690 13.22 -1.04 -13.00
C VAL A 690 13.07 -1.56 -14.42
N ARG A 691 13.51 -0.76 -15.40
CA ARG A 691 13.66 -1.12 -16.82
C ARG A 691 15.02 -0.66 -17.29
N PHE A 692 15.59 -1.39 -18.27
CA PHE A 692 16.89 -1.14 -18.82
C PHE A 692 16.78 -0.71 -20.29
N VAL A 693 17.31 0.48 -20.59
CA VAL A 693 17.33 1.03 -21.95
C VAL A 693 18.78 1.01 -22.46
N PRO A 694 19.07 0.43 -23.64
CA PRO A 694 20.42 0.43 -24.19
C PRO A 694 20.87 1.86 -24.51
N VAL A 695 22.05 2.24 -24.01
CA VAL A 695 22.64 3.57 -24.22
C VAL A 695 24.10 3.50 -24.63
N ARG A 696 24.59 4.61 -25.20
CA ARG A 696 26.02 4.90 -25.36
C ARG A 696 26.33 6.22 -24.70
N PHE A 697 27.42 6.28 -23.94
CA PHE A 697 27.82 7.47 -23.22
C PHE A 697 29.35 7.56 -23.15
N THR A 698 29.85 8.80 -22.95
CA THR A 698 31.29 9.06 -22.80
C THR A 698 31.50 9.84 -21.52
N PRO A 699 32.04 9.25 -20.44
CA PRO A 699 32.31 9.96 -19.19
C PRO A 699 33.39 11.05 -19.40
N VAL A 700 33.22 12.21 -18.74
CA VAL A 700 34.23 13.26 -18.74
C VAL A 700 35.17 13.18 -17.53
N SER A 701 34.86 12.30 -16.57
CA SER A 701 35.72 11.97 -15.42
C SER A 701 35.41 10.55 -14.91
N GLY A 702 36.27 10.00 -14.05
CA GLY A 702 36.11 8.66 -13.51
C GLY A 702 36.57 7.54 -14.47
N ALA A 703 35.95 6.38 -14.33
CA ALA A 703 36.28 5.23 -15.18
C ALA A 703 35.95 5.49 -16.65
N TYR A 704 36.90 5.18 -17.54
CA TYR A 704 36.78 5.34 -19.01
C TYR A 704 36.58 6.77 -19.48
N THR A 705 37.18 7.76 -18.78
CA THR A 705 37.18 9.16 -19.20
C THR A 705 37.56 9.32 -20.68
N GLY A 706 36.73 9.98 -21.48
CA GLY A 706 36.91 10.24 -22.89
C GLY A 706 36.69 9.03 -23.80
N GLN A 707 36.31 7.86 -23.28
CA GLN A 707 36.06 6.66 -24.08
C GLN A 707 34.54 6.42 -24.23
N LEU A 708 34.15 6.01 -25.43
CA LEU A 708 32.75 5.63 -25.68
C LEU A 708 32.43 4.30 -25.04
N CYS A 709 31.48 4.29 -24.10
CA CYS A 709 30.96 3.11 -23.43
C CYS A 709 29.61 2.70 -24.01
N GLY A 710 29.42 1.37 -24.21
CA GLY A 710 28.11 0.79 -24.38
C GLY A 710 27.57 0.35 -23.02
N GLY A 711 26.24 0.45 -22.80
CA GLY A 711 25.68 0.06 -21.52
C GLY A 711 24.17 0.24 -21.43
N VAL A 712 23.67 0.35 -20.22
CA VAL A 712 22.24 0.50 -19.94
C VAL A 712 21.97 1.76 -19.13
N ASN A 713 20.85 2.41 -19.45
CA ASN A 713 20.21 3.39 -18.57
C ASN A 713 19.14 2.67 -17.74
N LEU A 714 19.15 2.89 -16.43
CA LEU A 714 18.26 2.28 -15.46
C LEU A 714 17.08 3.22 -15.20
N LEU A 715 15.89 2.88 -15.68
CA LEU A 715 14.67 3.66 -15.49
C LEU A 715 13.86 3.06 -14.34
N ILE A 716 13.72 3.81 -13.27
CA ILE A 716 12.85 3.44 -12.15
C ILE A 716 11.40 3.55 -12.62
N THR A 717 10.68 2.45 -12.64
CA THR A 717 9.25 2.39 -12.98
C THR A 717 8.36 2.39 -11.74
N ARG A 718 8.81 1.78 -10.65
CA ARG A 718 8.11 1.70 -9.36
C ARG A 718 9.12 1.61 -8.22
N ARG A 719 9.47 2.73 -7.60
CA ARG A 719 10.49 2.80 -6.53
C ARG A 719 10.13 1.98 -5.27
N ASN A 720 8.83 1.82 -4.97
CA ASN A 720 8.37 1.13 -3.77
C ASN A 720 8.46 -0.41 -3.85
N VAL A 721 8.77 -0.97 -5.02
CA VAL A 721 8.98 -2.42 -5.19
C VAL A 721 10.39 -2.74 -5.67
N LEU A 722 11.23 -1.72 -5.85
CA LEU A 722 12.62 -1.89 -6.26
C LEU A 722 13.47 -2.29 -5.06
N ASP A 723 14.07 -3.49 -5.13
CA ASP A 723 15.19 -3.85 -4.29
C ASP A 723 16.49 -3.42 -4.99
N SER A 724 16.99 -2.24 -4.57
CA SER A 724 18.18 -1.68 -5.21
C SER A 724 19.46 -2.49 -4.94
N PRO A 725 19.73 -3.02 -3.73
CA PRO A 725 20.83 -3.98 -3.52
C PRO A 725 20.75 -5.23 -4.38
N GLU A 726 19.58 -5.89 -4.50
CA GLU A 726 19.40 -7.05 -5.39
C GLU A 726 19.69 -6.67 -6.85
N LEU A 727 19.26 -5.49 -7.31
CA LEU A 727 19.58 -4.95 -8.62
C LEU A 727 21.10 -4.90 -8.86
N GLY A 728 21.90 -4.51 -7.86
CA GLY A 728 23.36 -4.48 -7.97
C GLY A 728 23.96 -5.87 -8.19
N ILE A 729 23.42 -6.88 -7.52
CA ILE A 729 23.85 -8.29 -7.72
C ILE A 729 23.43 -8.79 -9.11
N GLU A 730 22.22 -8.47 -9.58
CA GLU A 730 21.76 -8.79 -10.94
C GLU A 730 22.64 -8.15 -12.01
N LEU A 731 23.08 -6.90 -11.82
CA LEU A 731 24.03 -6.22 -12.73
C LEU A 731 25.38 -6.95 -12.77
N ALA A 732 25.96 -7.30 -11.62
CA ALA A 732 27.22 -8.01 -11.54
C ALA A 732 27.15 -9.39 -12.20
N ALA A 733 26.09 -10.15 -11.91
CA ALA A 733 25.88 -11.48 -12.50
C ALA A 733 25.69 -11.40 -14.02
N ALA A 734 24.91 -10.44 -14.52
CA ALA A 734 24.73 -10.22 -15.95
C ALA A 734 26.05 -9.89 -16.66
N LEU A 735 26.85 -8.98 -16.09
CA LEU A 735 28.14 -8.60 -16.65
C LEU A 735 29.13 -9.79 -16.67
N GLN A 736 29.16 -10.55 -15.58
CA GLN A 736 30.00 -11.74 -15.50
C GLN A 736 29.58 -12.83 -16.50
N GLN A 737 28.30 -13.05 -16.68
CA GLN A 737 27.77 -14.05 -17.60
C GLN A 737 27.98 -13.65 -19.06
N LEU A 738 27.75 -12.39 -19.41
CA LEU A 738 27.83 -11.91 -20.80
C LEU A 738 29.27 -11.61 -21.25
N TYR A 739 30.13 -11.16 -20.32
CA TYR A 739 31.47 -10.66 -20.61
C TYR A 739 32.55 -11.27 -19.69
N PRO A 740 32.65 -12.61 -19.56
CA PRO A 740 33.49 -13.27 -18.56
C PRO A 740 35.01 -13.01 -18.78
N LYS A 741 35.41 -12.57 -19.97
CA LYS A 741 36.83 -12.26 -20.28
C LYS A 741 37.18 -10.79 -19.96
N ASP A 742 36.21 -9.90 -20.10
CA ASP A 742 36.42 -8.47 -20.05
C ASP A 742 36.04 -7.89 -18.66
N PHE A 743 34.99 -8.41 -18.03
CA PHE A 743 34.54 -7.98 -16.73
C PHE A 743 35.49 -8.44 -15.61
N LYS A 744 35.87 -7.49 -14.72
CA LYS A 744 36.75 -7.72 -13.57
C LYS A 744 35.99 -7.48 -12.29
N ILE A 745 35.54 -8.54 -11.64
CA ILE A 745 34.71 -8.47 -10.43
C ILE A 745 35.52 -8.33 -9.14
N ASP A 746 36.84 -8.58 -9.18
CA ASP A 746 37.70 -8.79 -8.01
C ASP A 746 37.58 -7.75 -6.90
N ARG A 747 37.32 -6.48 -7.24
CA ARG A 747 37.20 -5.39 -6.29
C ARG A 747 35.75 -5.05 -5.88
N MET A 748 34.76 -5.81 -6.35
CA MET A 748 33.37 -5.58 -5.96
C MET A 748 33.19 -5.67 -4.45
N ASN A 749 33.89 -6.60 -3.80
CA ASN A 749 33.79 -6.79 -2.35
C ASN A 749 34.35 -5.62 -1.52
N ASP A 750 35.13 -4.72 -2.13
CA ASP A 750 35.57 -3.48 -1.47
C ASP A 750 34.39 -2.59 -1.04
N ILE A 751 33.24 -2.68 -1.71
CA ILE A 751 31.99 -1.94 -1.38
C ILE A 751 30.95 -2.87 -0.82
N LEU A 752 30.75 -4.06 -1.43
CA LEU A 752 29.79 -5.05 -0.98
C LEU A 752 30.00 -5.47 0.49
N GLY A 753 31.26 -5.62 0.92
CA GLY A 753 31.62 -5.90 2.32
C GLY A 753 31.05 -7.18 2.87
N ASN A 754 30.72 -8.17 2.01
CA ASN A 754 30.17 -9.45 2.40
C ASN A 754 30.80 -10.56 1.54
N GLN A 755 31.74 -11.29 2.13
CA GLN A 755 32.54 -12.30 1.41
C GLN A 755 31.68 -13.47 0.91
N ALA A 756 30.69 -13.91 1.69
CA ALA A 756 29.84 -15.03 1.31
C ALA A 756 29.00 -14.71 0.06
N VAL A 757 28.41 -13.53 0.02
CA VAL A 757 27.65 -13.02 -1.15
C VAL A 757 28.58 -12.84 -2.35
N PHE A 758 29.76 -12.28 -2.14
CA PHE A 758 30.76 -12.12 -3.21
C PHE A 758 31.15 -13.45 -3.82
N ASP A 759 31.46 -14.45 -3.00
CA ASP A 759 31.84 -15.79 -3.46
C ASP A 759 30.69 -16.50 -4.20
N ALA A 760 29.44 -16.30 -3.78
CA ALA A 760 28.27 -16.83 -4.46
C ALA A 760 28.10 -16.22 -5.88
N ILE A 761 28.31 -14.89 -6.02
CA ILE A 761 28.31 -14.23 -7.33
C ILE A 761 29.41 -14.79 -8.22
N VAL A 762 30.63 -14.92 -7.69
CA VAL A 762 31.78 -15.47 -8.44
C VAL A 762 31.52 -16.92 -8.91
N ARG A 763 30.80 -17.72 -8.09
CA ARG A 763 30.41 -19.08 -8.51
C ARG A 763 29.28 -19.09 -9.57
N GLY A 764 28.70 -17.94 -9.90
CA GLY A 764 27.62 -17.83 -10.89
C GLY A 764 26.26 -18.29 -10.35
N GLU A 765 26.03 -18.20 -9.06
CA GLU A 765 24.73 -18.51 -8.45
C GLU A 765 23.65 -17.50 -8.89
N ASP A 766 22.41 -17.94 -8.95
CA ASP A 766 21.31 -17.05 -9.35
C ASP A 766 21.12 -15.93 -8.31
N PRO A 767 21.09 -14.63 -8.72
CA PRO A 767 20.95 -13.48 -7.82
C PRO A 767 19.79 -13.58 -6.84
N ARG A 768 18.66 -14.13 -7.27
CA ARG A 768 17.48 -14.30 -6.41
C ARG A 768 17.72 -15.30 -5.29
N ARG A 769 18.47 -16.35 -5.58
CA ARG A 769 18.87 -17.33 -4.56
C ARG A 769 19.86 -16.71 -3.57
N ILE A 770 20.83 -15.94 -4.08
CA ILE A 770 21.77 -15.18 -3.24
C ILE A 770 20.99 -14.24 -2.31
N ALA A 771 19.94 -13.57 -2.81
CA ALA A 771 19.11 -12.69 -2.02
C ALA A 771 18.33 -13.39 -0.89
N GLU A 772 18.05 -14.67 -1.03
CA GLU A 772 17.44 -15.46 0.05
C GLU A 772 18.39 -15.69 1.24
N GLU A 773 19.71 -15.74 1.00
CA GLU A 773 20.71 -16.05 2.02
C GLU A 773 20.92 -14.92 3.05
N TRP A 774 20.60 -13.67 2.69
CA TRP A 774 20.71 -12.55 3.65
C TRP A 774 19.44 -12.26 4.42
N ARG A 775 18.34 -13.02 4.23
CA ARG A 775 17.06 -12.79 4.91
C ARG A 775 17.18 -12.85 6.42
N GLU A 776 17.80 -13.90 6.98
CA GLU A 776 17.98 -14.05 8.42
C GLU A 776 18.82 -12.93 9.06
N PRO A 777 19.98 -12.51 8.50
CA PRO A 777 20.69 -11.32 8.95
C PRO A 777 19.88 -10.04 8.88
N LEU A 778 19.04 -9.84 7.84
CA LEU A 778 18.15 -8.68 7.73
C LEU A 778 17.12 -8.65 8.86
N GLU A 779 16.44 -9.76 9.10
CA GLU A 779 15.46 -9.88 10.20
C GLU A 779 16.10 -9.65 11.57
N ALA A 780 17.34 -10.11 11.76
CA ALA A 780 18.09 -9.85 12.98
C ALA A 780 18.37 -8.35 13.14
N PHE A 781 18.78 -7.68 12.06
CA PHE A 781 19.00 -6.23 12.09
C PHE A 781 17.69 -5.46 12.27
N GLU A 782 16.60 -5.86 11.65
CA GLU A 782 15.29 -5.22 11.84
C GLU A 782 14.84 -5.28 13.32
N ARG A 783 15.02 -6.42 13.98
CA ARG A 783 14.77 -6.54 15.43
C ARG A 783 15.69 -5.65 16.26
N LEU A 784 16.97 -5.52 15.85
CA LEU A 784 17.93 -4.65 16.53
C LEU A 784 17.54 -3.18 16.41
N ARG A 785 17.29 -2.70 15.17
CA ARG A 785 17.00 -1.29 14.91
C ARG A 785 15.73 -0.78 15.60
N GLN A 786 14.73 -1.66 15.86
CA GLN A 786 13.48 -1.29 16.55
C GLN A 786 13.71 -0.58 17.89
N LYS A 787 14.84 -0.86 18.57
CA LYS A 787 15.21 -0.23 19.84
C LYS A 787 15.58 1.26 19.69
N TYR A 788 15.92 1.68 18.47
CA TYR A 788 16.52 2.99 18.17
C TYR A 788 15.68 3.87 17.26
N LEU A 789 14.55 3.37 16.77
CA LEU A 789 13.66 4.10 15.88
C LEU A 789 12.98 5.26 16.64
N LEU A 790 12.95 6.43 16.03
CA LEU A 790 12.40 7.66 16.59
C LEU A 790 11.05 8.05 15.96
N TYR A 791 10.72 7.50 14.78
CA TYR A 791 9.57 7.89 13.97
C TYR A 791 8.71 6.69 13.57
#